data_42f5a7eb1661f45d22455071cc5a5723
#
_entry.id   42f5a7eb1661f45d22455071cc5a5723
#
_cell.length_a   1.000
_cell.length_b   1.000
_cell.length_c   1.000
_cell.angle_alpha   90.00
_cell.angle_beta   90.00
_cell.angle_gamma   90.00
#
_symmetry.space_group_name_H-M   'P 1'
#
loop_
_entity.id
_entity.type
_entity.pdbx_description
1 polymer ?
#
loop_
_entity_poly.entity_id
_entity_poly.type
_entity_poly.pdbx_seq_one_letter_code
_entity_poly.pdbx_strand_id
1 'polypeptide(L)'
;MKHYLFFFFFAVQMAFGQALYPYLQNPTPNSMIVNWKTSSNNETTVIYGNSPTSLNVTVTGTTNIFSDTGYNNNFYYHTAKITNLLPNTKYYYKIKTGTSESAVYNFRTLPLPGQPVTANGKIRFLIMGDNQIKAEPRYDTLTLNAFKKLKQKFGATSDPSDNVALTFMVGDQVDVGTLDHYENVHFKKNINLSPYLPIQTTVGNHETYGTMGMNSYYAHFYIDEIKYKNISSGNENYYAQQAGNVLFISLSSEHTGSAQQTWLQQILNEANNDPTVDWIISLSHRPYQAEQYVGDISTWVRNNAVPLLTTSNKYLMHVGAHHHLYHRGQLKDLPNYQLISGGVAWDQYWGISTEQDFDDVQKTLTDWTYQIVEVDVTNGKVDVECYSIGGVYNKKNNELIDTFHRYKNQPKPSKPSITNTFSAPITLPLTLNGSTFSSSNNELLNTTQFLISKAADFSVIEKEFYRDYENWFGKDGNGTPDKTKNLNAGVDITKATIATNSISNGTYYVKTRYRDRNLEWSDWSDVKQFEVIGSVVSNPTFVLDKTEYTQNSPITATYTGGPGNQQDWVGIYKKGQSPAGVTSQGFIYTNGQTAGTALFTNGLPNKGQYYAGFFANNGYTEITPRKNFYVGPKVVLQATADTYPVGGTVTINFSNGPNLVKDWIGIYKMGQTPGTNTLIKWDYVTTAAGTLNFTGLPKGYYYATYLLA
;
A
#
# COMPACT_ATOMS: atom_id res chain seq x y z
N MET A 1 32.56 14.99 -77.94
CA MET A 1 31.87 15.87 -76.97
C MET A 1 30.98 15.03 -76.06
N LYS A 2 31.32 14.84 -74.82
CA LYS A 2 30.54 14.13 -73.83
C LYS A 2 29.66 15.14 -73.07
N HIS A 3 28.36 15.02 -73.18
CA HIS A 3 27.41 15.88 -72.42
C HIS A 3 27.19 15.25 -71.06
N TYR A 4 27.56 15.95 -69.97
CA TYR A 4 27.20 15.63 -68.61
C TYR A 4 25.85 16.28 -68.29
N LEU A 5 24.83 15.46 -68.03
CA LEU A 5 23.54 15.87 -67.55
C LEU A 5 23.61 15.97 -66.03
N PHE A 6 23.57 17.17 -65.44
CA PHE A 6 23.46 17.41 -64.00
C PHE A 6 22.01 17.28 -63.57
N PHE A 7 21.69 16.23 -62.84
CA PHE A 7 20.39 16.14 -62.12
C PHE A 7 20.51 16.92 -60.82
N PHE A 8 19.77 18.03 -60.72
CA PHE A 8 19.52 18.73 -59.46
C PHE A 8 18.45 17.94 -58.69
N PHE A 9 18.86 17.22 -57.63
CA PHE A 9 17.92 16.68 -56.65
C PHE A 9 17.47 17.86 -55.76
N PHE A 10 16.27 18.35 -55.95
CA PHE A 10 15.59 19.14 -54.94
C PHE A 10 15.18 18.22 -53.79
N ALA A 11 15.96 18.22 -52.71
CA ALA A 11 15.51 17.65 -51.45
C ALA A 11 14.40 18.55 -50.89
N VAL A 12 13.14 18.18 -51.12
CA VAL A 12 12.03 18.73 -50.36
C VAL A 12 12.22 18.26 -48.91
N GLN A 13 12.77 19.12 -48.07
CA GLN A 13 12.68 18.94 -46.62
C GLN A 13 11.20 19.09 -46.26
N MET A 14 10.49 17.98 -46.12
CA MET A 14 9.21 18.01 -45.41
C MET A 14 9.58 18.38 -43.97
N ALA A 15 9.29 19.61 -43.59
CA ALA A 15 9.27 20.00 -42.19
C ALA A 15 8.15 19.21 -41.53
N PHE A 16 8.48 18.07 -40.92
CA PHE A 16 7.56 17.40 -40.01
C PHE A 16 7.34 18.39 -38.86
N GLY A 17 6.10 18.89 -38.74
CA GLY A 17 5.70 19.70 -37.61
C GLY A 17 5.99 18.93 -36.30
N GLN A 18 6.29 19.67 -35.25
CA GLN A 18 6.50 19.08 -33.93
C GLN A 18 5.30 18.23 -33.53
N ALA A 19 5.53 16.98 -33.08
CA ALA A 19 4.46 16.14 -32.57
C ALA A 19 3.89 16.76 -31.28
N LEU A 20 2.57 16.91 -31.23
CA LEU A 20 1.86 17.51 -30.11
C LEU A 20 1.16 16.42 -29.30
N TYR A 21 1.39 16.41 -27.99
CA TYR A 21 0.81 15.45 -27.06
C TYR A 21 -0.12 16.16 -26.07
N PRO A 22 -1.39 16.45 -26.50
CA PRO A 22 -2.36 17.11 -25.62
C PRO A 22 -2.81 16.15 -24.52
N TYR A 23 -3.06 16.70 -23.34
CA TYR A 23 -3.71 15.99 -22.24
C TYR A 23 -4.71 16.91 -21.54
N LEU A 24 -5.75 16.27 -21.01
CA LEU A 24 -6.88 16.92 -20.38
C LEU A 24 -6.75 16.85 -18.86
N GLN A 25 -7.17 17.94 -18.18
CA GLN A 25 -7.18 18.00 -16.72
C GLN A 25 -8.39 18.76 -16.18
N ASN A 26 -8.63 18.62 -14.89
CA ASN A 26 -9.60 19.33 -14.08
C ASN A 26 -10.98 19.44 -14.76
N PRO A 27 -11.57 18.31 -15.16
CA PRO A 27 -12.89 18.32 -15.75
C PRO A 27 -13.92 18.79 -14.72
N THR A 28 -14.84 19.63 -15.16
CA THR A 28 -16.03 20.01 -14.40
C THR A 28 -17.26 19.83 -15.29
N PRO A 29 -18.48 19.99 -14.78
CA PRO A 29 -19.67 19.99 -15.63
C PRO A 29 -19.65 21.07 -16.72
N ASN A 30 -18.87 22.14 -16.55
CA ASN A 30 -18.88 23.29 -17.47
C ASN A 30 -17.51 23.80 -17.91
N SER A 31 -16.44 23.05 -17.64
CA SER A 31 -15.08 23.42 -18.07
C SER A 31 -14.18 22.20 -18.29
N MET A 32 -13.09 22.43 -19.04
CA MET A 32 -12.01 21.49 -19.28
C MET A 32 -10.70 22.25 -19.45
N ILE A 33 -9.60 21.77 -18.89
CA ILE A 33 -8.26 22.28 -19.16
C ILE A 33 -7.60 21.39 -20.22
N VAL A 34 -7.03 21.99 -21.23
CA VAL A 34 -6.24 21.34 -22.29
C VAL A 34 -4.81 21.83 -22.18
N ASN A 35 -3.87 20.90 -22.00
CA ASN A 35 -2.45 21.18 -21.85
C ASN A 35 -1.62 20.48 -22.92
N TRP A 36 -0.49 21.08 -23.28
CA TRP A 36 0.54 20.45 -24.12
C TRP A 36 1.89 21.17 -23.97
N LYS A 37 2.95 20.58 -24.49
CA LYS A 37 4.30 21.16 -24.50
C LYS A 37 4.83 21.36 -25.91
N THR A 38 5.68 22.35 -26.08
CA THR A 38 6.44 22.60 -27.31
C THR A 38 7.89 23.01 -26.98
N SER A 39 8.76 22.92 -27.98
CA SER A 39 10.14 23.39 -27.89
C SER A 39 10.33 24.87 -28.31
N SER A 40 9.26 25.53 -28.70
CA SER A 40 9.29 26.94 -29.17
C SER A 40 8.11 27.73 -28.62
N ASN A 41 8.36 29.02 -28.32
CA ASN A 41 7.33 29.93 -27.85
C ASN A 41 6.41 30.33 -29.00
N ASN A 42 5.30 29.67 -29.10
CA ASN A 42 4.25 29.95 -30.08
C ASN A 42 2.91 30.22 -29.36
N GLU A 43 1.93 30.59 -30.13
CA GLU A 43 0.57 30.83 -29.63
C GLU A 43 0.00 29.57 -28.91
N THR A 44 -0.80 29.81 -27.91
CA THR A 44 -1.56 28.79 -27.18
C THR A 44 -3.01 28.88 -27.61
N THR A 45 -3.45 27.99 -28.52
CA THR A 45 -4.77 28.04 -29.07
C THR A 45 -5.44 26.67 -29.06
N VAL A 46 -6.67 26.60 -28.54
CA VAL A 46 -7.57 25.45 -28.68
C VAL A 46 -8.77 25.88 -29.57
N ILE A 47 -9.05 25.07 -30.56
CA ILE A 47 -10.21 25.26 -31.43
C ILE A 47 -11.16 24.09 -31.16
N TYR A 48 -12.42 24.37 -30.79
CA TYR A 48 -13.36 23.33 -30.38
C TYR A 48 -14.77 23.56 -30.93
N GLY A 49 -15.61 22.53 -30.85
CA GLY A 49 -17.01 22.57 -31.26
C GLY A 49 -17.74 21.27 -30.87
N ASN A 50 -19.02 21.19 -31.29
CA ASN A 50 -19.88 20.03 -31.02
C ASN A 50 -19.79 18.92 -32.07
N SER A 51 -19.01 19.14 -33.15
CA SER A 51 -18.84 18.19 -34.24
C SER A 51 -17.38 18.15 -34.68
N PRO A 52 -16.84 16.98 -35.06
CA PRO A 52 -15.46 16.87 -35.52
C PRO A 52 -15.19 17.62 -36.81
N THR A 53 -16.25 17.93 -37.61
CA THR A 53 -16.17 18.68 -38.88
C THR A 53 -16.48 20.15 -38.71
N SER A 54 -16.90 20.61 -37.52
CA SER A 54 -17.27 22.00 -37.24
C SER A 54 -16.71 22.46 -35.89
N LEU A 55 -15.43 22.86 -35.94
CA LEU A 55 -14.75 23.47 -34.80
C LEU A 55 -14.79 24.99 -35.00
N ASN A 56 -15.72 25.68 -34.34
CA ASN A 56 -16.05 27.07 -34.60
C ASN A 56 -15.79 28.02 -33.42
N VAL A 57 -15.32 27.51 -32.31
CA VAL A 57 -14.97 28.31 -31.12
C VAL A 57 -13.48 28.24 -30.89
N THR A 58 -12.85 29.37 -30.65
CA THR A 58 -11.41 29.49 -30.39
C THR A 58 -11.21 30.01 -28.99
N VAL A 59 -10.32 29.34 -28.23
CA VAL A 59 -9.86 29.77 -26.91
C VAL A 59 -8.35 29.99 -26.97
N THR A 60 -7.92 31.18 -26.57
CA THR A 60 -6.51 31.50 -26.36
C THR A 60 -6.16 31.25 -24.88
N GLY A 61 -5.13 30.46 -24.64
CA GLY A 61 -4.62 30.16 -23.31
C GLY A 61 -3.36 30.94 -22.97
N THR A 62 -2.62 30.41 -22.02
CA THR A 62 -1.34 30.94 -21.51
C THR A 62 -0.19 30.04 -21.89
N THR A 63 1.00 30.64 -22.03
CA THR A 63 2.26 29.93 -22.23
C THR A 63 3.20 30.23 -21.07
N ASN A 64 3.67 29.19 -20.39
CA ASN A 64 4.71 29.27 -19.38
C ASN A 64 6.02 28.68 -19.93
N ILE A 65 7.15 29.16 -19.43
CA ILE A 65 8.49 28.69 -19.80
C ILE A 65 9.07 27.95 -18.62
N PHE A 66 9.50 26.72 -18.86
CA PHE A 66 10.24 25.94 -17.87
C PHE A 66 11.62 25.59 -18.42
N SER A 67 12.62 25.63 -17.54
CA SER A 67 13.96 25.09 -17.81
C SER A 67 14.33 24.13 -16.70
N ASP A 68 14.86 22.98 -17.11
CA ASP A 68 15.40 21.98 -16.19
C ASP A 68 16.94 21.99 -16.34
N THR A 69 17.66 22.10 -15.24
CA THR A 69 19.13 22.11 -15.24
C THR A 69 19.73 20.80 -15.76
N GLY A 70 18.97 19.71 -15.77
CA GLY A 70 19.34 18.43 -16.37
C GLY A 70 18.90 18.28 -17.83
N TYR A 71 18.34 19.33 -18.46
CA TYR A 71 17.80 19.31 -19.79
C TYR A 71 18.24 20.55 -20.59
N ASN A 72 18.86 20.35 -21.74
CA ASN A 72 19.49 21.44 -22.51
C ASN A 72 18.51 22.37 -23.25
N ASN A 73 17.20 22.08 -23.22
CA ASN A 73 16.17 22.84 -23.93
C ASN A 73 15.14 23.40 -22.96
N ASN A 74 14.74 24.64 -23.19
CA ASN A 74 13.54 25.19 -22.53
C ASN A 74 12.30 24.59 -23.16
N PHE A 75 11.32 24.25 -22.31
CA PHE A 75 10.00 23.85 -22.75
C PHE A 75 9.02 24.99 -22.54
N TYR A 76 8.16 25.16 -23.53
CA TYR A 76 6.99 26.03 -23.45
C TYR A 76 5.77 25.18 -23.12
N TYR A 77 5.16 25.53 -22.02
CA TYR A 77 4.01 24.83 -21.48
C TYR A 77 2.75 25.61 -21.78
N HIS A 78 1.85 25.01 -22.55
CA HIS A 78 0.62 25.63 -23.01
C HIS A 78 -0.56 25.13 -22.21
N THR A 79 -1.38 26.05 -21.72
CA THR A 79 -2.60 25.76 -20.96
C THR A 79 -3.75 26.57 -21.50
N ALA A 80 -4.82 25.93 -21.89
CA ALA A 80 -6.06 26.59 -22.30
C ALA A 80 -7.25 26.03 -21.49
N LYS A 81 -7.96 26.89 -20.78
CA LYS A 81 -9.16 26.52 -20.02
C LYS A 81 -10.40 26.86 -20.84
N ILE A 82 -11.12 25.85 -21.27
CA ILE A 82 -12.41 25.97 -21.95
C ILE A 82 -13.48 26.05 -20.86
N THR A 83 -14.33 27.09 -20.94
CA THR A 83 -15.39 27.35 -19.96
C THR A 83 -16.75 27.48 -20.65
N ASN A 84 -17.83 27.63 -19.87
CA ASN A 84 -19.21 27.74 -20.37
C ASN A 84 -19.66 26.53 -21.21
N LEU A 85 -19.13 25.36 -20.90
CA LEU A 85 -19.56 24.11 -21.49
C LEU A 85 -20.86 23.59 -20.85
N LEU A 86 -21.58 22.74 -21.57
CA LEU A 86 -22.76 22.06 -21.05
C LEU A 86 -22.34 20.78 -20.32
N PRO A 87 -23.03 20.41 -19.23
CA PRO A 87 -22.76 19.17 -18.49
C PRO A 87 -22.97 17.93 -19.35
N ASN A 88 -22.19 16.87 -19.07
CA ASN A 88 -22.29 15.56 -19.72
C ASN A 88 -22.33 15.64 -21.26
N THR A 89 -21.62 16.58 -21.83
CA THR A 89 -21.66 16.90 -23.28
C THR A 89 -20.30 16.59 -23.91
N LYS A 90 -20.35 15.93 -25.07
CA LYS A 90 -19.17 15.63 -25.87
C LYS A 90 -18.79 16.82 -26.73
N TYR A 91 -17.53 17.21 -26.68
CA TYR A 91 -16.90 18.23 -27.46
C TYR A 91 -15.73 17.67 -28.26
N TYR A 92 -15.51 18.21 -29.44
CA TYR A 92 -14.35 17.91 -30.28
C TYR A 92 -13.40 19.09 -30.26
N TYR A 93 -12.10 18.82 -30.27
CA TYR A 93 -11.11 19.90 -30.23
C TYR A 93 -9.82 19.51 -30.96
N LYS A 94 -9.09 20.54 -31.38
CA LYS A 94 -7.67 20.44 -31.76
C LYS A 94 -6.90 21.56 -31.11
N ILE A 95 -5.61 21.32 -30.92
CA ILE A 95 -4.68 22.35 -30.44
C ILE A 95 -3.90 22.91 -31.63
N LYS A 96 -3.55 24.19 -31.54
CA LYS A 96 -2.74 24.90 -32.51
C LYS A 96 -1.67 25.71 -31.79
N THR A 97 -0.43 25.63 -32.29
CA THR A 97 0.69 26.39 -31.83
C THR A 97 1.59 26.75 -33.02
N GLY A 98 1.67 28.02 -33.36
CA GLY A 98 2.31 28.49 -34.62
C GLY A 98 1.67 27.86 -35.86
N THR A 99 2.46 27.18 -36.67
CA THR A 99 2.01 26.46 -37.87
C THR A 99 1.60 25.01 -37.62
N SER A 100 1.82 24.48 -36.39
CA SER A 100 1.50 23.10 -36.03
C SER A 100 0.09 22.98 -35.48
N GLU A 101 -0.66 21.99 -35.98
CA GLU A 101 -1.97 21.61 -35.47
C GLU A 101 -1.99 20.13 -35.13
N SER A 102 -2.73 19.77 -34.09
CA SER A 102 -2.97 18.36 -33.74
C SER A 102 -4.06 17.74 -34.64
N ALA A 103 -4.22 16.42 -34.58
CA ALA A 103 -5.44 15.75 -34.97
C ALA A 103 -6.64 16.30 -34.18
N VAL A 104 -7.86 16.04 -34.67
CA VAL A 104 -9.07 16.32 -33.91
C VAL A 104 -9.29 15.22 -32.90
N TYR A 105 -9.34 15.61 -31.65
CA TYR A 105 -9.66 14.77 -30.48
C TYR A 105 -11.06 15.13 -29.96
N ASN A 106 -11.47 14.47 -28.90
CA ASN A 106 -12.71 14.80 -28.22
C ASN A 106 -12.59 14.55 -26.72
N PHE A 107 -13.47 15.17 -25.96
CA PHE A 107 -13.66 14.91 -24.52
C PHE A 107 -15.14 15.03 -24.17
N ARG A 108 -15.49 14.56 -22.98
CA ARG A 108 -16.80 14.78 -22.39
C ARG A 108 -16.65 15.55 -21.08
N THR A 109 -17.51 16.55 -20.86
CA THR A 109 -17.61 17.23 -19.56
C THR A 109 -18.21 16.28 -18.51
N LEU A 110 -17.91 16.53 -17.25
CA LEU A 110 -18.53 15.76 -16.17
C LEU A 110 -20.06 15.97 -16.14
N PRO A 111 -20.83 14.99 -15.67
CA PRO A 111 -22.24 15.20 -15.37
C PRO A 111 -22.39 16.15 -14.17
N LEU A 112 -23.59 16.65 -13.95
CA LEU A 112 -23.90 17.38 -12.71
C LEU A 112 -23.68 16.45 -11.49
N PRO A 113 -23.39 17.00 -10.31
CA PRO A 113 -23.26 16.24 -9.08
C PRO A 113 -24.47 15.28 -8.87
N GLY A 114 -24.17 14.03 -8.53
CA GLY A 114 -25.16 12.99 -8.33
C GLY A 114 -25.74 12.36 -9.61
N GLN A 115 -25.35 12.83 -10.82
CA GLN A 115 -25.90 12.33 -12.06
C GLN A 115 -24.97 11.33 -12.77
N PRO A 116 -25.52 10.34 -13.50
CA PRO A 116 -24.75 9.42 -14.34
C PRO A 116 -24.28 10.09 -15.65
N VAL A 117 -23.34 9.42 -16.33
CA VAL A 117 -22.91 9.78 -17.69
C VAL A 117 -23.77 9.12 -18.75
N THR A 118 -24.07 7.84 -18.60
CA THR A 118 -24.80 7.06 -19.59
C THR A 118 -26.32 7.04 -19.34
N ALA A 119 -27.10 6.87 -20.40
CA ALA A 119 -28.56 6.79 -20.29
C ALA A 119 -29.06 5.62 -19.42
N ASN A 120 -28.25 4.56 -19.25
CA ASN A 120 -28.56 3.44 -18.37
C ASN A 120 -28.05 3.62 -16.94
N GLY A 121 -27.76 4.84 -16.52
CA GLY A 121 -27.46 5.18 -15.13
C GLY A 121 -26.02 4.92 -14.69
N LYS A 122 -25.06 4.80 -15.60
CA LYS A 122 -23.67 4.46 -15.27
C LYS A 122 -22.72 5.66 -15.35
N ILE A 123 -21.70 5.65 -14.49
CA ILE A 123 -20.49 6.45 -14.61
C ILE A 123 -19.27 5.54 -14.39
N ARG A 124 -18.19 5.76 -15.14
CA ARG A 124 -17.00 4.90 -15.09
C ARG A 124 -15.74 5.69 -14.95
N PHE A 125 -14.77 5.05 -14.32
CA PHE A 125 -13.42 5.58 -14.04
C PHE A 125 -12.37 4.55 -14.42
N LEU A 126 -11.21 5.04 -14.85
CA LEU A 126 -10.02 4.22 -15.10
C LEU A 126 -8.98 4.54 -14.04
N ILE A 127 -8.37 3.52 -13.45
CA ILE A 127 -7.33 3.68 -12.43
C ILE A 127 -6.07 2.95 -12.88
N MET A 128 -4.93 3.62 -12.74
CA MET A 128 -3.58 3.11 -13.01
C MET A 128 -2.60 3.71 -12.01
N GLY A 129 -1.42 3.12 -11.87
CA GLY A 129 -0.31 3.66 -11.08
C GLY A 129 1.04 3.22 -11.63
N ASP A 130 2.13 3.79 -11.12
CA ASP A 130 3.51 3.35 -11.33
C ASP A 130 3.86 3.08 -12.81
N ASN A 131 3.95 4.13 -13.60
CA ASN A 131 4.31 3.99 -15.02
C ASN A 131 5.74 4.47 -15.34
N GLN A 132 6.57 4.70 -14.35
CA GLN A 132 7.81 5.48 -14.40
C GLN A 132 8.96 4.89 -15.24
N ILE A 133 8.84 3.70 -15.82
CA ILE A 133 9.92 3.12 -16.63
C ILE A 133 10.00 3.74 -18.02
N LYS A 134 11.13 4.40 -18.34
CA LYS A 134 11.39 5.03 -19.64
C LYS A 134 11.72 4.00 -20.73
N ALA A 135 12.57 3.03 -20.45
CA ALA A 135 13.15 2.13 -21.43
C ALA A 135 12.17 1.05 -21.95
N GLU A 136 11.15 0.73 -21.18
CA GLU A 136 10.23 -0.37 -21.47
C GLU A 136 8.91 0.13 -22.08
N PRO A 137 8.39 -0.51 -23.13
CA PRO A 137 7.12 -0.11 -23.75
C PRO A 137 5.88 -0.63 -22.98
N ARG A 138 5.98 -0.82 -21.68
CA ARG A 138 4.91 -1.43 -20.87
C ARG A 138 3.73 -0.49 -20.69
N TYR A 139 4.01 0.78 -20.41
CA TYR A 139 2.95 1.76 -20.22
C TYR A 139 2.19 2.03 -21.52
N ASP A 140 2.88 2.12 -22.67
CA ASP A 140 2.25 2.19 -23.99
C ASP A 140 1.34 0.98 -24.21
N THR A 141 1.81 -0.21 -23.84
CA THR A 141 1.05 -1.45 -23.95
C THR A 141 -0.16 -1.44 -23.02
N LEU A 142 -0.02 -0.98 -21.78
CA LEU A 142 -1.10 -0.91 -20.81
C LEU A 142 -2.20 0.04 -21.27
N THR A 143 -1.85 1.28 -21.68
CA THR A 143 -2.81 2.29 -22.15
C THR A 143 -3.51 1.84 -23.42
N LEU A 144 -2.80 1.22 -24.37
CA LEU A 144 -3.38 0.66 -25.58
C LEU A 144 -4.36 -0.50 -25.26
N ASN A 145 -4.02 -1.36 -24.30
CA ASN A 145 -4.90 -2.45 -23.89
C ASN A 145 -6.13 -1.92 -23.13
N ALA A 146 -5.98 -0.91 -22.29
CA ALA A 146 -7.12 -0.23 -21.67
C ALA A 146 -8.06 0.38 -22.74
N PHE A 147 -7.51 1.10 -23.72
CA PHE A 147 -8.27 1.62 -24.85
C PHE A 147 -9.03 0.52 -25.62
N LYS A 148 -8.35 -0.59 -25.96
CA LYS A 148 -8.97 -1.73 -26.64
C LYS A 148 -10.07 -2.38 -25.79
N LYS A 149 -9.86 -2.51 -24.48
CA LYS A 149 -10.84 -3.11 -23.58
C LYS A 149 -12.10 -2.26 -23.46
N LEU A 150 -11.95 -0.94 -23.37
CA LEU A 150 -13.08 -0.03 -23.35
C LEU A 150 -13.94 -0.16 -24.63
N LYS A 151 -13.29 -0.24 -25.80
CA LYS A 151 -13.99 -0.49 -27.07
C LYS A 151 -14.65 -1.86 -27.13
N GLN A 152 -13.99 -2.89 -26.66
CA GLN A 152 -14.53 -4.25 -26.61
C GLN A 152 -15.80 -4.33 -25.73
N LYS A 153 -15.77 -3.65 -24.56
CA LYS A 153 -16.87 -3.71 -23.59
C LYS A 153 -18.06 -2.83 -23.98
N PHE A 154 -17.79 -1.65 -24.51
CA PHE A 154 -18.80 -0.60 -24.60
C PHE A 154 -19.12 -0.15 -26.04
N GLY A 155 -18.45 -0.71 -27.03
CA GLY A 155 -18.72 -0.48 -28.44
C GLY A 155 -17.47 -0.18 -29.26
N ALA A 156 -17.28 -0.89 -30.36
CA ALA A 156 -16.10 -0.78 -31.22
C ALA A 156 -15.94 0.58 -31.90
N THR A 157 -17.03 1.30 -32.11
CA THR A 157 -17.05 2.64 -32.72
C THR A 157 -16.94 3.78 -31.71
N SER A 158 -17.11 3.49 -30.41
CA SER A 158 -16.99 4.49 -29.35
C SER A 158 -15.52 4.84 -29.11
N ASP A 159 -15.28 6.05 -28.63
CA ASP A 159 -14.00 6.43 -28.07
C ASP A 159 -14.02 6.39 -26.54
N PRO A 160 -12.85 6.52 -25.85
CA PRO A 160 -12.81 6.43 -24.41
C PRO A 160 -13.76 7.39 -23.68
N SER A 161 -13.93 8.62 -24.20
CA SER A 161 -14.77 9.66 -23.56
C SER A 161 -16.27 9.34 -23.58
N ASP A 162 -16.71 8.40 -24.40
CA ASP A 162 -18.12 7.96 -24.40
C ASP A 162 -18.45 7.08 -23.19
N ASN A 163 -17.44 6.48 -22.58
CA ASN A 163 -17.62 5.44 -21.59
C ASN A 163 -16.97 5.71 -20.24
N VAL A 164 -15.88 6.49 -20.20
CA VAL A 164 -15.10 6.81 -19.00
C VAL A 164 -15.11 8.31 -18.78
N ALA A 165 -15.42 8.73 -17.56
CA ALA A 165 -15.49 10.15 -17.20
C ALA A 165 -14.10 10.71 -16.85
N LEU A 166 -13.22 9.90 -16.24
CA LEU A 166 -12.00 10.37 -15.63
C LEU A 166 -11.01 9.22 -15.42
N THR A 167 -9.72 9.52 -15.58
CA THR A 167 -8.61 8.59 -15.27
C THR A 167 -7.84 9.09 -14.05
N PHE A 168 -7.52 8.18 -13.12
CA PHE A 168 -6.63 8.44 -12.00
C PHE A 168 -5.30 7.74 -12.19
N MET A 169 -4.20 8.50 -12.02
CA MET A 169 -2.83 8.00 -11.93
C MET A 169 -2.37 8.10 -10.48
N VAL A 170 -2.15 6.95 -9.84
CA VAL A 170 -1.93 6.88 -8.38
C VAL A 170 -0.44 6.98 -8.05
N GLY A 171 0.19 8.08 -8.46
CA GLY A 171 1.60 8.37 -8.20
C GLY A 171 2.58 7.69 -9.15
N ASP A 172 3.83 8.13 -9.06
CA ASP A 172 4.97 7.64 -9.82
C ASP A 172 4.70 7.66 -11.35
N GLN A 173 4.29 8.83 -11.85
CA GLN A 173 4.14 9.08 -13.28
C GLN A 173 5.48 9.11 -14.01
N VAL A 174 6.55 9.38 -13.28
CA VAL A 174 7.93 9.54 -13.76
C VAL A 174 8.90 8.77 -12.87
N ASP A 175 10.08 8.44 -13.39
CA ASP A 175 11.16 7.86 -12.59
C ASP A 175 11.95 8.92 -11.81
N VAL A 176 12.01 10.12 -12.35
CA VAL A 176 12.56 11.32 -11.70
C VAL A 176 11.80 12.56 -12.14
N GLY A 177 11.64 13.54 -11.27
CA GLY A 177 10.95 14.80 -11.54
C GLY A 177 11.73 15.69 -12.50
N THR A 178 11.67 15.41 -13.79
CA THR A 178 12.29 16.19 -14.87
C THR A 178 11.34 16.39 -16.03
N LEU A 179 11.55 17.45 -16.81
CA LEU A 179 10.72 17.71 -18.01
C LEU A 179 10.84 16.58 -19.04
N ASP A 180 12.03 15.98 -19.17
CA ASP A 180 12.27 14.85 -20.07
C ASP A 180 11.42 13.62 -19.67
N HIS A 181 11.38 13.29 -18.40
CA HIS A 181 10.60 12.13 -17.93
C HIS A 181 9.10 12.37 -18.08
N TYR A 182 8.58 13.55 -17.78
CA TYR A 182 7.17 13.86 -18.06
C TYR A 182 6.84 13.71 -19.54
N GLU A 183 7.74 14.14 -20.43
CA GLU A 183 7.52 13.99 -21.86
C GLU A 183 7.61 12.55 -22.33
N ASN A 184 8.70 11.86 -21.99
CA ASN A 184 9.06 10.58 -22.61
C ASN A 184 8.60 9.36 -21.81
N VAL A 185 8.33 9.49 -20.50
CA VAL A 185 7.82 8.39 -19.66
C VAL A 185 6.30 8.47 -19.50
N HIS A 186 5.74 9.68 -19.39
CA HIS A 186 4.31 9.84 -19.12
C HIS A 186 3.50 10.21 -20.38
N PHE A 187 3.68 11.42 -20.92
CA PHE A 187 2.72 11.94 -21.93
C PHE A 187 2.78 11.23 -23.26
N LYS A 188 3.95 10.97 -23.83
CA LYS A 188 4.08 10.23 -25.11
C LYS A 188 3.52 8.82 -25.01
N LYS A 189 3.69 8.16 -23.88
CA LYS A 189 3.22 6.80 -23.67
C LYS A 189 1.72 6.72 -23.37
N ASN A 190 1.08 7.84 -23.09
CA ASN A 190 -0.35 7.90 -22.75
C ASN A 190 -1.22 8.51 -23.88
N ILE A 191 -0.69 8.70 -25.06
CA ILE A 191 -1.40 9.35 -26.18
C ILE A 191 -2.67 8.62 -26.63
N ASN A 192 -2.83 7.35 -26.28
CA ASN A 192 -4.05 6.59 -26.56
C ASN A 192 -5.23 7.02 -25.68
N LEU A 193 -5.00 7.62 -24.52
CA LEU A 193 -6.01 7.97 -23.53
C LEU A 193 -6.03 9.47 -23.21
N SER A 194 -4.87 10.09 -22.99
CA SER A 194 -4.76 11.45 -22.46
C SER A 194 -5.45 12.55 -23.29
N PRO A 195 -5.55 12.45 -24.63
CA PRO A 195 -6.31 13.42 -25.42
C PRO A 195 -7.84 13.27 -25.30
N TYR A 196 -8.33 12.16 -24.78
CA TYR A 196 -9.76 11.84 -24.68
C TYR A 196 -10.29 11.85 -23.25
N LEU A 197 -9.44 11.45 -22.28
CA LEU A 197 -9.81 11.30 -20.90
C LEU A 197 -9.01 12.27 -20.03
N PRO A 198 -9.68 13.05 -19.17
CA PRO A 198 -8.98 13.84 -18.18
C PRO A 198 -8.18 12.94 -17.24
N ILE A 199 -6.96 13.36 -16.96
CA ILE A 199 -6.04 12.66 -16.04
C ILE A 199 -5.92 13.45 -14.76
N GLN A 200 -6.23 12.81 -13.65
CA GLN A 200 -5.99 13.32 -12.31
C GLN A 200 -4.92 12.47 -11.62
N THR A 201 -4.03 13.09 -10.90
CA THR A 201 -2.82 12.44 -10.40
C THR A 201 -2.73 12.53 -8.89
N THR A 202 -2.02 11.57 -8.29
CA THR A 202 -1.59 11.59 -6.90
C THR A 202 -0.07 11.73 -6.87
N VAL A 203 0.48 12.42 -5.89
CA VAL A 203 1.93 12.56 -5.73
C VAL A 203 2.53 11.25 -5.26
N GLY A 204 3.54 10.73 -5.98
CA GLY A 204 4.37 9.61 -5.57
C GLY A 204 5.76 10.05 -5.11
N ASN A 205 6.57 9.11 -4.66
CA ASN A 205 7.92 9.44 -4.22
C ASN A 205 8.85 9.79 -5.38
N HIS A 206 8.65 9.23 -6.57
CA HIS A 206 9.45 9.52 -7.75
C HIS A 206 9.23 10.94 -8.30
N GLU A 207 8.07 11.55 -8.07
CA GLU A 207 7.85 12.97 -8.36
C GLU A 207 8.76 13.89 -7.53
N THR A 208 9.21 13.44 -6.36
CA THR A 208 10.10 14.24 -5.48
C THR A 208 11.57 14.18 -5.88
N TYR A 209 11.97 13.26 -6.77
CA TYR A 209 13.36 13.05 -7.19
C TYR A 209 13.73 13.89 -8.41
N GLY A 210 15.03 14.01 -8.67
CA GLY A 210 15.58 14.69 -9.86
C GLY A 210 15.83 16.18 -9.65
N THR A 211 16.24 16.84 -10.73
CA THR A 211 16.73 18.23 -10.69
C THR A 211 15.65 19.26 -10.36
N MET A 212 14.42 19.03 -10.79
CA MET A 212 13.28 19.89 -10.48
C MET A 212 12.41 19.34 -9.34
N GLY A 213 12.41 18.01 -9.12
CA GLY A 213 11.58 17.37 -8.12
C GLY A 213 10.10 17.78 -8.26
N MET A 214 9.46 18.14 -7.16
CA MET A 214 8.05 18.56 -7.14
C MET A 214 7.73 19.78 -8.03
N ASN A 215 8.70 20.64 -8.32
CA ASN A 215 8.45 21.76 -9.24
C ASN A 215 8.10 21.27 -10.66
N SER A 216 8.65 20.12 -11.07
CA SER A 216 8.25 19.49 -12.33
C SER A 216 6.81 18.99 -12.29
N TYR A 217 6.38 18.41 -11.18
CA TYR A 217 4.99 18.00 -10.98
C TYR A 217 4.03 19.19 -11.04
N TYR A 218 4.30 20.24 -10.28
CA TYR A 218 3.48 21.47 -10.28
C TYR A 218 3.44 22.17 -11.63
N ALA A 219 4.49 22.03 -12.44
CA ALA A 219 4.51 22.58 -13.81
C ALA A 219 3.55 21.86 -14.77
N HIS A 220 3.18 20.60 -14.47
CA HIS A 220 2.39 19.77 -15.37
C HIS A 220 0.93 19.59 -14.93
N PHE A 221 0.62 19.73 -13.64
CA PHE A 221 -0.68 19.42 -13.09
C PHE A 221 -1.24 20.58 -12.28
N TYR A 222 -2.44 21.05 -12.66
CA TYR A 222 -3.13 22.21 -12.06
C TYR A 222 -4.10 21.74 -10.96
N ILE A 223 -3.58 21.13 -9.91
CA ILE A 223 -4.38 20.52 -8.83
C ILE A 223 -4.93 21.57 -7.86
N ASP A 224 -4.26 22.70 -7.69
CA ASP A 224 -4.65 23.80 -6.82
C ASP A 224 -6.00 24.45 -7.19
N GLU A 225 -6.43 24.33 -8.46
CA GLU A 225 -7.74 24.76 -8.91
C GLU A 225 -8.89 23.82 -8.49
N ILE A 226 -8.58 22.58 -8.05
CA ILE A 226 -9.59 21.59 -7.72
C ILE A 226 -10.20 21.89 -6.35
N LYS A 227 -11.54 21.97 -6.34
CA LYS A 227 -12.31 22.21 -5.11
C LYS A 227 -13.47 21.23 -5.04
N TYR A 228 -13.70 20.71 -3.84
CA TYR A 228 -14.97 20.09 -3.55
C TYR A 228 -15.88 21.13 -2.91
N LYS A 229 -16.92 21.52 -3.65
CA LYS A 229 -17.73 22.72 -3.34
C LYS A 229 -16.84 23.96 -3.17
N ASN A 230 -16.76 24.50 -1.97
CA ASN A 230 -15.93 25.67 -1.65
C ASN A 230 -14.64 25.31 -0.90
N ILE A 231 -14.37 24.03 -0.67
CA ILE A 231 -13.21 23.56 0.08
C ILE A 231 -12.07 23.26 -0.88
N SER A 232 -10.97 24.00 -0.74
CA SER A 232 -9.69 23.76 -1.42
C SER A 232 -8.67 23.23 -0.40
N SER A 233 -7.70 22.46 -0.87
CA SER A 233 -6.53 22.09 -0.06
C SER A 233 -5.58 23.26 0.18
N GLY A 234 -5.61 24.26 -0.69
CA GLY A 234 -4.66 25.38 -0.71
C GLY A 234 -3.26 25.00 -1.18
N ASN A 235 -3.09 23.79 -1.73
CA ASN A 235 -1.83 23.29 -2.30
C ASN A 235 -2.13 22.21 -3.37
N GLU A 236 -1.07 21.73 -4.04
CA GLU A 236 -1.18 20.75 -5.12
C GLU A 236 -0.85 19.30 -4.68
N ASN A 237 -0.62 19.06 -3.40
CA ASN A 237 -0.21 17.74 -2.92
C ASN A 237 -1.40 16.82 -2.65
N TYR A 238 -2.56 17.37 -2.33
CA TYR A 238 -3.79 16.62 -2.06
C TYR A 238 -5.02 17.44 -2.42
N TYR A 239 -6.10 16.77 -2.80
CA TYR A 239 -7.33 17.41 -3.28
C TYR A 239 -8.53 16.49 -3.16
N ALA A 240 -9.74 17.05 -3.32
CA ALA A 240 -10.97 16.28 -3.44
C ALA A 240 -11.77 16.75 -4.67
N GLN A 241 -12.24 15.79 -5.47
CA GLN A 241 -13.00 16.03 -6.69
C GLN A 241 -14.22 15.14 -6.78
N GLN A 242 -15.37 15.73 -7.01
CA GLN A 242 -16.59 14.98 -7.27
C GLN A 242 -16.79 14.75 -8.78
N ALA A 243 -17.15 13.51 -9.13
CA ALA A 243 -17.56 13.14 -10.48
C ALA A 243 -18.84 12.27 -10.38
N GLY A 244 -19.96 12.79 -10.86
CA GLY A 244 -21.26 12.17 -10.64
C GLY A 244 -21.59 12.05 -9.15
N ASN A 245 -21.86 10.83 -8.68
CA ASN A 245 -22.15 10.52 -7.29
C ASN A 245 -20.94 10.00 -6.50
N VAL A 246 -19.73 10.09 -7.05
CA VAL A 246 -18.49 9.65 -6.41
C VAL A 246 -17.63 10.85 -6.04
N LEU A 247 -17.17 10.91 -4.79
CA LEU A 247 -16.14 11.83 -4.33
C LEU A 247 -14.81 11.10 -4.26
N PHE A 248 -13.85 11.55 -5.04
CA PHE A 248 -12.46 11.11 -4.96
C PHE A 248 -11.68 12.03 -4.03
N ILE A 249 -10.93 11.44 -3.11
CA ILE A 249 -10.04 12.14 -2.17
C ILE A 249 -8.62 11.65 -2.42
N SER A 250 -7.83 12.45 -3.13
CA SER A 250 -6.41 12.20 -3.33
C SER A 250 -5.63 12.72 -2.13
N LEU A 251 -4.93 11.84 -1.44
CA LEU A 251 -4.08 12.14 -0.29
C LEU A 251 -2.61 12.07 -0.72
N SER A 252 -1.77 12.92 -0.14
CA SER A 252 -0.32 12.74 -0.26
C SER A 252 0.18 11.80 0.83
N SER A 253 0.84 10.72 0.42
CA SER A 253 1.63 9.87 1.31
C SER A 253 3.05 10.41 1.55
N GLU A 254 3.51 11.34 0.70
CA GLU A 254 4.85 11.91 0.74
C GLU A 254 4.90 13.23 1.52
N HIS A 255 3.82 14.05 1.45
CA HIS A 255 3.69 15.32 2.17
C HIS A 255 2.58 15.21 3.21
N THR A 256 2.86 14.54 4.30
CA THR A 256 1.90 14.22 5.37
C THR A 256 1.88 15.32 6.46
N GLY A 257 0.85 15.32 7.30
CA GLY A 257 0.80 16.19 8.47
C GLY A 257 -0.61 16.58 8.90
N SER A 258 -0.69 17.40 9.95
CA SER A 258 -1.95 17.84 10.57
C SER A 258 -2.81 18.71 9.65
N ALA A 259 -2.19 19.50 8.76
CA ALA A 259 -2.93 20.32 7.80
C ALA A 259 -3.78 19.45 6.84
N GLN A 260 -3.20 18.39 6.28
CA GLN A 260 -3.92 17.44 5.45
C GLN A 260 -5.01 16.71 6.25
N GLN A 261 -4.73 16.34 7.49
CA GLN A 261 -5.71 15.69 8.36
C GLN A 261 -6.91 16.59 8.67
N THR A 262 -6.67 17.87 8.99
CA THR A 262 -7.72 18.87 9.24
C THR A 262 -8.56 19.10 7.99
N TRP A 263 -7.92 19.24 6.83
CA TRP A 263 -8.60 19.38 5.56
C TRP A 263 -9.45 18.14 5.23
N LEU A 264 -8.90 16.93 5.44
CA LEU A 264 -9.65 15.68 5.23
C LEU A 264 -10.92 15.65 6.10
N GLN A 265 -10.82 16.04 7.36
CA GLN A 265 -11.99 16.12 8.25
C GLN A 265 -13.05 17.08 7.72
N GLN A 266 -12.66 18.25 7.18
CA GLN A 266 -13.58 19.21 6.57
C GLN A 266 -14.28 18.61 5.35
N ILE A 267 -13.52 17.94 4.47
CA ILE A 267 -14.07 17.25 3.29
C ILE A 267 -15.10 16.19 3.70
N LEU A 268 -14.77 15.36 4.70
CA LEU A 268 -15.68 14.30 5.17
C LEU A 268 -16.94 14.85 5.82
N ASN A 269 -16.83 15.92 6.60
CA ASN A 269 -17.99 16.59 7.21
C ASN A 269 -18.95 17.09 6.13
N GLU A 270 -18.43 17.73 5.07
CA GLU A 270 -19.24 18.20 3.95
C GLU A 270 -19.83 17.03 3.15
N ALA A 271 -19.01 16.03 2.81
CA ALA A 271 -19.42 14.89 2.00
C ALA A 271 -20.49 14.02 2.67
N ASN A 272 -20.43 13.84 3.97
CA ASN A 272 -21.43 13.07 4.73
C ASN A 272 -22.82 13.70 4.65
N ASN A 273 -22.90 15.01 4.54
CA ASN A 273 -24.16 15.78 4.43
C ASN A 273 -24.58 16.05 2.98
N ASP A 274 -23.75 15.72 1.99
CA ASP A 274 -24.06 15.98 0.58
C ASP A 274 -24.90 14.82 -0.01
N PRO A 275 -26.19 15.06 -0.35
CA PRO A 275 -27.05 14.01 -0.92
C PRO A 275 -26.65 13.59 -2.34
N THR A 276 -25.76 14.34 -3.00
CA THR A 276 -25.27 14.02 -4.34
C THR A 276 -24.04 13.12 -4.33
N VAL A 277 -23.47 12.82 -3.15
CA VAL A 277 -22.35 11.88 -2.95
C VAL A 277 -22.90 10.60 -2.33
N ASP A 278 -22.78 9.50 -3.07
CA ASP A 278 -23.09 8.16 -2.57
C ASP A 278 -21.86 7.42 -2.10
N TRP A 279 -20.72 7.65 -2.76
CA TRP A 279 -19.50 6.91 -2.56
C TRP A 279 -18.28 7.82 -2.40
N ILE A 280 -17.38 7.45 -1.50
CA ILE A 280 -16.07 8.08 -1.33
C ILE A 280 -14.99 7.06 -1.67
N ILE A 281 -14.09 7.40 -2.57
CA ILE A 281 -12.88 6.65 -2.91
C ILE A 281 -11.68 7.50 -2.53
N SER A 282 -10.82 6.99 -1.67
CA SER A 282 -9.56 7.65 -1.37
C SER A 282 -8.40 7.05 -2.14
N LEU A 283 -7.41 7.88 -2.47
CA LEU A 283 -6.19 7.49 -3.18
C LEU A 283 -4.98 8.02 -2.40
N SER A 284 -3.90 7.26 -2.40
CA SER A 284 -2.57 7.74 -2.03
C SER A 284 -1.54 6.86 -2.74
N HIS A 285 -0.36 7.38 -3.02
CA HIS A 285 0.64 6.58 -3.70
C HIS A 285 1.06 5.38 -2.86
N ARG A 286 1.58 5.59 -1.63
CA ARG A 286 1.90 4.46 -0.75
C ARG A 286 0.63 3.88 -0.14
N PRO A 287 0.42 2.56 -0.23
CA PRO A 287 -0.73 1.90 0.40
C PRO A 287 -0.61 1.94 1.93
N TYR A 288 -1.68 1.61 2.62
CA TYR A 288 -1.66 1.49 4.08
C TYR A 288 -1.48 0.04 4.58
N GLN A 289 -1.54 -0.95 3.67
CA GLN A 289 -1.28 -2.37 3.93
C GLN A 289 -0.76 -3.03 2.65
N ALA A 290 0.19 -3.93 2.77
CA ALA A 290 0.72 -4.72 1.67
C ALA A 290 1.34 -6.01 2.17
N GLU A 291 1.28 -7.08 1.39
CA GLU A 291 1.87 -8.38 1.70
C GLU A 291 3.31 -8.52 1.19
N GLN A 292 3.72 -7.67 0.25
CA GLN A 292 5.13 -7.47 -0.13
C GLN A 292 5.59 -6.10 0.35
N TYR A 293 6.86 -5.97 0.69
CA TYR A 293 7.43 -4.75 1.26
C TYR A 293 6.61 -4.26 2.47
N VAL A 294 6.27 -5.17 3.37
CA VAL A 294 5.33 -4.98 4.49
C VAL A 294 5.62 -3.74 5.33
N GLY A 295 6.90 -3.34 5.44
CA GLY A 295 7.32 -2.13 6.15
C GLY A 295 7.26 -0.84 5.32
N ASP A 296 7.13 -0.92 4.00
CA ASP A 296 7.16 0.24 3.09
C ASP A 296 5.75 0.71 2.72
N ILE A 297 4.98 1.03 3.72
CA ILE A 297 3.59 1.54 3.64
C ILE A 297 3.51 2.96 4.17
N SER A 298 2.43 3.66 3.88
CA SER A 298 2.14 4.93 4.52
C SER A 298 1.52 4.72 5.91
N THR A 299 2.35 4.79 6.95
CA THR A 299 1.88 4.74 8.34
C THR A 299 0.99 5.93 8.68
N TRP A 300 1.20 7.09 8.04
CA TRP A 300 0.34 8.26 8.23
C TRP A 300 -1.08 8.00 7.67
N VAL A 301 -1.19 7.48 6.45
CA VAL A 301 -2.50 7.12 5.87
C VAL A 301 -3.19 6.10 6.78
N ARG A 302 -2.48 5.04 7.19
CA ARG A 302 -3.01 3.99 8.05
C ARG A 302 -3.53 4.50 9.39
N ASN A 303 -2.76 5.37 10.06
CA ASN A 303 -3.02 5.75 11.45
C ASN A 303 -3.81 7.06 11.61
N ASN A 304 -3.85 7.92 10.57
CA ASN A 304 -4.52 9.22 10.64
C ASN A 304 -5.66 9.36 9.62
N ALA A 305 -5.47 8.93 8.38
CA ALA A 305 -6.50 9.09 7.36
C ALA A 305 -7.56 7.99 7.41
N VAL A 306 -7.17 6.71 7.47
CA VAL A 306 -8.10 5.57 7.50
C VAL A 306 -9.10 5.66 8.66
N PRO A 307 -8.71 5.98 9.91
CA PRO A 307 -9.66 6.15 11.00
C PRO A 307 -10.71 7.23 10.75
N LEU A 308 -10.34 8.32 10.06
CA LEU A 308 -11.28 9.38 9.68
C LEU A 308 -12.20 8.92 8.54
N LEU A 309 -11.63 8.36 7.47
CA LEU A 309 -12.38 7.88 6.30
C LEU A 309 -13.45 6.87 6.70
N THR A 310 -13.11 5.94 7.59
CA THR A 310 -14.01 4.87 8.04
C THR A 310 -15.15 5.35 8.94
N THR A 311 -15.14 6.61 9.39
CA THR A 311 -16.31 7.20 10.06
C THR A 311 -17.45 7.50 9.08
N SER A 312 -17.16 7.56 7.78
CA SER A 312 -18.17 7.80 6.75
C SER A 312 -18.78 6.49 6.24
N ASN A 313 -20.08 6.36 6.31
CA ASN A 313 -20.81 5.24 5.73
C ASN A 313 -20.83 5.25 4.19
N LYS A 314 -20.34 6.33 3.56
CA LYS A 314 -20.16 6.47 2.11
C LYS A 314 -18.77 5.99 1.65
N TYR A 315 -17.86 5.69 2.58
CA TYR A 315 -16.52 5.28 2.25
C TYR A 315 -16.49 3.88 1.66
N LEU A 316 -16.03 3.80 0.40
CA LEU A 316 -16.02 2.58 -0.39
C LEU A 316 -14.69 1.82 -0.28
N MET A 317 -13.63 2.47 -0.68
CA MET A 317 -12.31 1.84 -0.80
C MET A 317 -11.17 2.86 -0.80
N HIS A 318 -9.98 2.35 -0.56
CA HIS A 318 -8.70 3.04 -0.78
C HIS A 318 -7.97 2.43 -1.97
N VAL A 319 -7.30 3.27 -2.77
CA VAL A 319 -6.42 2.81 -3.83
C VAL A 319 -5.01 3.35 -3.57
N GLY A 320 -4.08 2.44 -3.40
CA GLY A 320 -2.64 2.69 -3.37
C GLY A 320 -1.95 2.23 -4.65
N ALA A 321 -0.64 2.44 -4.72
CA ALA A 321 0.26 1.99 -5.78
C ALA A 321 1.63 1.61 -5.17
N HIS A 322 2.78 2.08 -5.70
CA HIS A 322 4.11 2.00 -5.12
C HIS A 322 4.77 0.62 -5.11
N HIS A 323 4.03 -0.44 -4.85
CA HIS A 323 4.59 -1.81 -4.74
C HIS A 323 4.62 -2.56 -6.08
N HIS A 324 4.24 -1.92 -7.18
CA HIS A 324 4.28 -2.46 -8.56
C HIS A 324 3.61 -3.83 -8.72
N LEU A 325 2.53 -4.06 -7.98
CA LEU A 325 1.76 -5.29 -7.97
C LEU A 325 0.26 -4.98 -7.82
N TYR A 326 -0.57 -5.97 -8.05
CA TYR A 326 -1.99 -5.89 -7.72
C TYR A 326 -2.26 -6.54 -6.36
N HIS A 327 -3.00 -5.84 -5.52
CA HIS A 327 -3.42 -6.33 -4.22
C HIS A 327 -4.88 -5.92 -3.96
N ARG A 328 -5.65 -6.81 -3.36
CA ARG A 328 -6.99 -6.53 -2.85
C ARG A 328 -7.22 -7.22 -1.52
N GLY A 329 -7.52 -6.45 -0.52
CA GLY A 329 -7.86 -6.88 0.82
C GLY A 329 -8.61 -5.82 1.59
N GLN A 330 -8.70 -5.97 2.89
CA GLN A 330 -9.21 -4.96 3.83
C GLN A 330 -8.44 -5.06 5.15
N LEU A 331 -8.51 -4.05 6.00
CA LEU A 331 -8.14 -4.21 7.39
C LEU A 331 -9.27 -4.97 8.10
N LYS A 332 -8.95 -6.10 8.66
CA LYS A 332 -9.79 -7.12 9.32
C LYS A 332 -11.31 -6.81 9.36
N ASP A 333 -11.76 -5.99 10.29
CA ASP A 333 -13.20 -5.73 10.49
C ASP A 333 -13.73 -4.51 9.71
N LEU A 334 -12.88 -3.77 8.99
CA LEU A 334 -13.31 -2.61 8.22
C LEU A 334 -14.06 -3.04 6.95
N PRO A 335 -15.23 -2.43 6.66
CA PRO A 335 -16.02 -2.76 5.48
C PRO A 335 -15.54 -2.00 4.23
N ASN A 336 -14.23 -1.85 4.07
CA ASN A 336 -13.63 -1.03 3.01
C ASN A 336 -12.47 -1.78 2.38
N TYR A 337 -12.55 -2.02 1.07
CA TYR A 337 -11.42 -2.60 0.35
C TYR A 337 -10.25 -1.64 0.25
N GLN A 338 -9.05 -2.18 0.33
CA GLN A 338 -7.84 -1.55 -0.18
C GLN A 338 -7.38 -2.27 -1.44
N LEU A 339 -7.04 -1.49 -2.45
CA LEU A 339 -6.35 -1.94 -3.64
C LEU A 339 -4.92 -1.41 -3.64
N ILE A 340 -4.00 -2.17 -4.25
CA ILE A 340 -2.77 -1.63 -4.81
C ILE A 340 -2.89 -1.77 -6.32
N SER A 341 -2.84 -0.63 -7.03
CA SER A 341 -2.83 -0.54 -8.48
C SER A 341 -1.42 -0.18 -8.95
N GLY A 342 -0.45 -0.99 -8.56
CA GLY A 342 0.93 -0.82 -8.93
C GLY A 342 1.18 -1.27 -10.35
N GLY A 343 1.09 -0.33 -11.26
CA GLY A 343 1.05 -0.45 -12.71
C GLY A 343 2.13 -1.29 -13.38
N VAL A 344 3.00 -0.63 -14.18
CA VAL A 344 3.87 -1.31 -15.14
C VAL A 344 5.35 -1.04 -14.92
N ALA A 345 5.71 -0.44 -13.79
CA ALA A 345 7.07 0.04 -13.60
C ALA A 345 8.12 -1.07 -13.53
N TRP A 346 8.43 -1.55 -12.36
CA TRP A 346 9.51 -2.51 -12.18
C TRP A 346 8.99 -3.96 -12.16
N ASP A 347 9.90 -4.88 -12.45
CA ASP A 347 9.64 -6.30 -12.29
C ASP A 347 9.51 -6.65 -10.81
N GLN A 348 8.41 -7.32 -10.43
CA GLN A 348 8.21 -7.79 -9.07
C GLN A 348 8.32 -9.31 -9.01
N TYR A 349 9.07 -9.76 -8.01
CA TYR A 349 9.32 -11.17 -7.76
C TYR A 349 8.97 -11.51 -6.32
N TRP A 350 8.36 -12.66 -6.11
CA TRP A 350 8.21 -13.20 -4.77
C TRP A 350 9.57 -13.53 -4.17
N GLY A 351 9.73 -13.25 -2.88
CA GLY A 351 10.91 -13.58 -2.12
C GLY A 351 12.06 -12.58 -2.18
N ILE A 352 11.87 -11.42 -2.83
CA ILE A 352 12.88 -10.35 -2.87
C ILE A 352 12.67 -9.27 -1.80
N SER A 353 11.55 -9.29 -1.12
CA SER A 353 11.15 -8.30 -0.11
C SER A 353 10.81 -8.96 1.22
N THR A 354 10.49 -8.15 2.23
CA THR A 354 9.80 -8.62 3.43
C THR A 354 8.35 -8.92 3.07
N GLU A 355 7.95 -10.16 3.21
CA GLU A 355 6.64 -10.68 2.83
C GLU A 355 5.90 -11.23 4.04
N GLN A 356 4.59 -11.04 4.08
CA GLN A 356 3.72 -11.59 5.11
C GLN A 356 2.35 -11.87 4.49
N ASP A 357 1.83 -13.06 4.76
CA ASP A 357 0.47 -13.45 4.44
C ASP A 357 -0.49 -12.90 5.52
N PHE A 358 -1.48 -12.12 5.12
CA PHE A 358 -2.49 -11.56 6.01
C PHE A 358 -3.85 -12.23 5.77
N ASP A 359 -4.47 -12.69 6.83
CA ASP A 359 -5.79 -13.36 6.80
C ASP A 359 -6.93 -12.46 6.26
N ASP A 360 -6.70 -11.16 6.08
CA ASP A 360 -7.65 -10.16 5.58
C ASP A 360 -7.31 -9.63 4.18
N VAL A 361 -6.42 -10.30 3.48
CA VAL A 361 -6.04 -10.01 2.09
C VAL A 361 -6.39 -11.20 1.19
N GLN A 362 -7.27 -10.97 0.23
CA GLN A 362 -7.79 -12.05 -0.61
C GLN A 362 -7.02 -12.24 -1.90
N LYS A 363 -6.21 -11.26 -2.30
CA LYS A 363 -5.47 -11.36 -3.56
C LYS A 363 -4.23 -10.47 -3.59
N THR A 364 -3.07 -11.06 -3.90
CA THR A 364 -1.84 -10.34 -4.21
C THR A 364 -1.14 -11.00 -5.40
N LEU A 365 -0.98 -10.26 -6.51
CA LEU A 365 -0.42 -10.74 -7.77
C LEU A 365 0.64 -9.77 -8.28
N THR A 366 1.78 -10.29 -8.73
CA THR A 366 2.88 -9.49 -9.33
C THR A 366 2.61 -9.17 -10.80
N ASP A 367 1.40 -8.74 -11.11
CA ASP A 367 0.92 -8.46 -12.47
C ASP A 367 0.86 -6.95 -12.73
N TRP A 368 1.11 -6.56 -13.97
CA TRP A 368 0.91 -5.20 -14.49
C TRP A 368 -0.56 -5.00 -14.84
N THR A 369 -1.20 -4.05 -14.17
CA THR A 369 -2.67 -3.98 -14.16
C THR A 369 -3.21 -2.57 -14.36
N TYR A 370 -4.47 -2.51 -14.77
CA TYR A 370 -5.34 -1.34 -14.64
C TYR A 370 -6.73 -1.77 -14.20
N GLN A 371 -7.49 -0.85 -13.62
CA GLN A 371 -8.82 -1.12 -13.13
C GLN A 371 -9.86 -0.27 -13.84
N ILE A 372 -11.01 -0.87 -14.16
CA ILE A 372 -12.23 -0.18 -14.58
C ILE A 372 -13.20 -0.22 -13.41
N VAL A 373 -13.57 0.96 -12.92
CA VAL A 373 -14.59 1.15 -11.87
C VAL A 373 -15.87 1.59 -12.54
N GLU A 374 -16.93 0.80 -12.45
CA GLU A 374 -18.26 1.15 -12.93
C GLU A 374 -19.19 1.40 -11.74
N VAL A 375 -19.79 2.58 -11.69
CA VAL A 375 -20.79 2.95 -10.69
C VAL A 375 -22.15 3.00 -11.34
N ASP A 376 -23.05 2.18 -10.83
CA ASP A 376 -24.49 2.25 -11.14
C ASP A 376 -25.14 3.24 -10.17
N VAL A 377 -25.31 4.46 -10.64
CA VAL A 377 -25.88 5.55 -9.85
C VAL A 377 -27.32 5.26 -9.44
N THR A 378 -28.06 4.57 -10.32
CA THR A 378 -29.49 4.27 -10.10
C THR A 378 -29.69 3.18 -9.06
N ASN A 379 -28.89 2.12 -9.12
CA ASN A 379 -29.04 0.95 -8.28
C ASN A 379 -28.12 0.95 -7.04
N GLY A 380 -27.27 1.98 -6.88
CA GLY A 380 -26.35 2.09 -5.75
C GLY A 380 -25.33 0.96 -5.69
N LYS A 381 -24.77 0.60 -6.85
CA LYS A 381 -23.78 -0.47 -6.99
C LYS A 381 -22.46 0.08 -7.54
N VAL A 382 -21.35 -0.46 -7.08
CA VAL A 382 -20.03 -0.26 -7.70
C VAL A 382 -19.45 -1.62 -8.07
N ASP A 383 -19.04 -1.77 -9.32
CA ASP A 383 -18.27 -2.91 -9.81
C ASP A 383 -16.85 -2.46 -10.14
N VAL A 384 -15.87 -3.24 -9.71
CA VAL A 384 -14.47 -3.03 -10.04
C VAL A 384 -13.95 -4.26 -10.77
N GLU A 385 -13.38 -4.04 -11.93
CA GLU A 385 -12.71 -5.07 -12.74
C GLU A 385 -11.23 -4.74 -12.86
N CYS A 386 -10.37 -5.70 -12.56
CA CYS A 386 -8.93 -5.59 -12.73
C CYS A 386 -8.48 -6.40 -13.94
N TYR A 387 -7.80 -5.74 -14.86
CA TYR A 387 -7.24 -6.34 -16.07
C TYR A 387 -5.72 -6.35 -16.01
N SER A 388 -5.12 -7.45 -16.50
CA SER A 388 -3.68 -7.66 -16.53
C SER A 388 -3.15 -7.84 -17.94
N ILE A 389 -1.98 -7.27 -18.21
CA ILE A 389 -1.17 -7.53 -19.40
C ILE A 389 -0.04 -8.55 -19.13
N GLY A 390 -0.07 -9.18 -17.95
CA GLY A 390 0.92 -10.12 -17.46
C GLY A 390 1.87 -9.51 -16.43
N GLY A 391 2.93 -10.21 -16.17
CA GLY A 391 4.01 -9.85 -15.25
C GLY A 391 5.26 -10.64 -15.58
N VAL A 392 6.23 -10.63 -14.68
CA VAL A 392 7.51 -11.34 -14.87
C VAL A 392 7.33 -12.85 -15.01
N TYR A 393 6.32 -13.39 -14.42
CA TYR A 393 6.09 -14.84 -14.41
C TYR A 393 5.19 -15.32 -15.52
N ASN A 394 4.18 -14.56 -15.93
CA ASN A 394 3.21 -14.94 -16.93
C ASN A 394 2.92 -13.77 -17.86
N LYS A 395 2.89 -14.04 -19.16
CA LYS A 395 2.31 -13.11 -20.13
C LYS A 395 0.80 -13.32 -20.16
N LYS A 396 0.04 -12.21 -20.15
CA LYS A 396 -1.42 -12.21 -20.26
C LYS A 396 -1.85 -11.29 -21.39
N ASN A 397 -2.95 -11.64 -22.03
CA ASN A 397 -3.48 -10.87 -23.15
C ASN A 397 -4.71 -10.08 -22.68
N ASN A 398 -4.48 -9.06 -21.86
CA ASN A 398 -5.55 -8.19 -21.37
C ASN A 398 -6.67 -8.96 -20.64
N GLU A 399 -6.25 -9.85 -19.74
CA GLU A 399 -7.12 -10.79 -19.05
C GLU A 399 -7.76 -10.17 -17.82
N LEU A 400 -9.01 -10.51 -17.58
CA LEU A 400 -9.70 -10.19 -16.32
C LEU A 400 -9.14 -11.10 -15.22
N ILE A 401 -8.45 -10.53 -14.24
CA ILE A 401 -7.78 -11.28 -13.16
C ILE A 401 -8.50 -11.19 -11.82
N ASP A 402 -9.30 -10.15 -11.63
CA ASP A 402 -10.09 -9.97 -10.43
C ASP A 402 -11.33 -9.14 -10.67
N THR A 403 -12.37 -9.44 -9.90
CA THR A 403 -13.60 -8.64 -9.81
C THR A 403 -14.08 -8.57 -8.39
N PHE A 404 -14.58 -7.43 -7.99
CA PHE A 404 -15.34 -7.27 -6.76
C PHE A 404 -16.38 -6.18 -6.93
N HIS A 405 -17.32 -6.13 -6.01
CA HIS A 405 -18.36 -5.11 -6.02
C HIS A 405 -18.73 -4.67 -4.61
N ARG A 406 -19.45 -3.57 -4.54
CA ARG A 406 -20.08 -3.05 -3.34
C ARG A 406 -21.49 -2.58 -3.68
N TYR A 407 -22.42 -2.92 -2.82
CA TYR A 407 -23.80 -2.43 -2.88
C TYR A 407 -24.08 -1.49 -1.71
N LYS A 408 -24.80 -0.41 -1.97
CA LYS A 408 -25.37 0.45 -0.95
C LYS A 408 -26.61 -0.25 -0.37
N ASN A 409 -26.69 -0.32 0.96
CA ASN A 409 -27.85 -0.86 1.67
C ASN A 409 -28.16 -2.35 1.37
N GLN A 410 -27.14 -3.17 1.09
CA GLN A 410 -27.36 -4.61 0.91
C GLN A 410 -27.72 -5.26 2.25
N PRO A 411 -28.69 -6.22 2.26
CA PRO A 411 -28.96 -7.02 3.43
C PRO A 411 -27.77 -7.85 3.87
N LYS A 412 -27.59 -8.01 5.16
CA LYS A 412 -26.57 -8.89 5.73
C LYS A 412 -26.75 -10.34 5.25
N PRO A 413 -25.65 -11.13 5.16
CA PRO A 413 -25.73 -12.56 4.99
C PRO A 413 -26.58 -13.24 6.09
N SER A 414 -27.14 -14.40 5.77
CA SER A 414 -27.90 -15.17 6.73
C SER A 414 -27.06 -15.55 7.94
N LYS A 415 -27.64 -15.49 9.12
CA LYS A 415 -27.02 -15.93 10.38
C LYS A 415 -26.63 -17.40 10.26
N PRO A 416 -25.33 -17.77 10.43
CA PRO A 416 -24.91 -19.16 10.39
C PRO A 416 -25.30 -19.92 11.66
N SER A 417 -25.15 -21.24 11.60
CA SER A 417 -25.23 -22.11 12.77
C SER A 417 -24.01 -23.01 12.84
N ILE A 418 -23.62 -23.42 14.04
CA ILE A 418 -22.62 -24.48 14.25
C ILE A 418 -23.36 -25.81 14.20
N THR A 419 -22.96 -26.68 13.26
CA THR A 419 -23.67 -27.94 13.00
C THR A 419 -23.24 -29.10 13.88
N ASN A 420 -22.07 -28.97 14.54
CA ASN A 420 -21.59 -29.97 15.49
C ASN A 420 -22.63 -30.23 16.62
N THR A 421 -22.74 -31.48 17.03
CA THR A 421 -23.44 -31.90 18.26
C THR A 421 -22.40 -32.27 19.32
N PHE A 422 -22.53 -31.66 20.49
CA PHE A 422 -21.62 -31.86 21.62
C PHE A 422 -22.37 -32.55 22.77
N SER A 423 -22.56 -33.87 22.65
CA SER A 423 -23.31 -34.67 23.64
C SER A 423 -22.44 -35.33 24.72
N ALA A 424 -21.13 -35.26 24.55
CA ALA A 424 -20.12 -35.83 25.50
C ALA A 424 -18.85 -34.96 25.45
N PRO A 425 -17.99 -35.05 26.47
CA PRO A 425 -16.67 -34.46 26.45
C PRO A 425 -15.86 -34.91 25.23
N ILE A 426 -15.03 -34.01 24.71
CA ILE A 426 -14.33 -34.16 23.43
C ILE A 426 -12.84 -34.22 23.66
N THR A 427 -12.14 -35.11 22.95
CA THR A 427 -10.69 -35.09 22.80
C THR A 427 -10.33 -34.34 21.51
N LEU A 428 -9.25 -33.55 21.55
CA LEU A 428 -8.71 -32.84 20.40
C LEU A 428 -7.92 -33.80 19.47
N PRO A 429 -7.86 -33.56 18.13
CA PRO A 429 -8.36 -32.38 17.45
C PRO A 429 -9.88 -32.39 17.24
N LEU A 430 -10.49 -31.20 17.25
CA LEU A 430 -11.93 -30.99 16.97
C LEU A 430 -12.11 -30.10 15.76
N THR A 431 -12.82 -30.57 14.74
CA THR A 431 -13.25 -29.72 13.64
C THR A 431 -14.63 -29.14 13.96
N LEU A 432 -14.71 -27.82 14.06
CA LEU A 432 -15.92 -27.04 14.14
C LEU A 432 -16.48 -26.88 12.74
N ASN A 433 -17.78 -27.16 12.56
CA ASN A 433 -18.46 -27.05 11.28
C ASN A 433 -19.53 -25.96 11.38
N GLY A 434 -19.40 -24.93 10.58
CA GLY A 434 -20.46 -23.96 10.33
C GLY A 434 -21.45 -24.49 9.30
N SER A 435 -22.66 -23.93 9.28
CA SER A 435 -23.63 -24.19 8.22
C SER A 435 -23.15 -23.65 6.88
N THR A 436 -23.76 -24.12 5.79
CA THR A 436 -23.51 -23.54 4.46
C THR A 436 -23.81 -22.05 4.47
N PHE A 437 -22.92 -21.27 3.82
CA PHE A 437 -23.14 -19.85 3.62
C PHE A 437 -24.38 -19.58 2.77
N SER A 438 -25.15 -18.56 3.14
CA SER A 438 -26.32 -18.12 2.39
C SER A 438 -26.47 -16.61 2.45
N SER A 439 -26.85 -16.03 1.33
CA SER A 439 -27.13 -14.60 1.17
C SER A 439 -28.35 -14.40 0.29
N SER A 440 -29.18 -13.40 0.59
CA SER A 440 -30.38 -13.08 -0.18
C SER A 440 -30.09 -12.60 -1.61
N ASN A 441 -28.88 -12.09 -1.87
CA ASN A 441 -28.48 -11.54 -3.17
C ASN A 441 -27.52 -12.46 -3.94
N ASN A 442 -27.43 -13.74 -3.57
CA ASN A 442 -26.46 -14.69 -4.14
C ASN A 442 -24.99 -14.22 -4.01
N GLU A 443 -24.71 -13.44 -2.96
CA GLU A 443 -23.34 -13.06 -2.65
C GLU A 443 -22.49 -14.29 -2.34
N LEU A 444 -21.20 -14.17 -2.59
CA LEU A 444 -20.23 -15.19 -2.28
C LEU A 444 -19.63 -14.96 -0.89
N LEU A 445 -19.23 -16.04 -0.24
CA LEU A 445 -18.49 -16.01 1.00
C LEU A 445 -17.13 -15.37 0.78
N ASN A 446 -16.75 -14.42 1.63
CA ASN A 446 -15.44 -13.80 1.66
C ASN A 446 -14.60 -14.32 2.82
N THR A 447 -15.14 -14.24 4.05
CA THR A 447 -14.37 -14.54 5.27
C THR A 447 -15.25 -15.26 6.28
N THR A 448 -14.66 -16.11 7.11
CA THR A 448 -15.31 -16.71 8.27
C THR A 448 -14.55 -16.36 9.54
N GLN A 449 -15.30 -16.26 10.64
CA GLN A 449 -14.72 -16.07 11.96
C GLN A 449 -15.34 -17.01 12.95
N PHE A 450 -14.51 -17.79 13.65
CA PHE A 450 -14.92 -18.57 14.80
C PHE A 450 -14.26 -17.98 16.04
N LEU A 451 -15.03 -17.78 17.10
CA LEU A 451 -14.50 -17.40 18.41
C LEU A 451 -14.76 -18.54 19.39
N ILE A 452 -13.71 -18.90 20.14
CA ILE A 452 -13.76 -19.89 21.23
C ILE A 452 -13.42 -19.17 22.52
N SER A 453 -14.25 -19.31 23.52
CA SER A 453 -14.13 -18.61 24.79
C SER A 453 -14.31 -19.54 25.98
N LYS A 454 -13.66 -19.21 27.11
CA LYS A 454 -13.91 -19.83 28.43
C LYS A 454 -15.13 -19.25 29.12
N ALA A 455 -15.63 -18.11 28.68
CA ALA A 455 -16.81 -17.44 29.23
C ALA A 455 -17.95 -17.39 28.20
N ALA A 456 -19.19 -17.63 28.64
CA ALA A 456 -20.35 -17.65 27.77
C ALA A 456 -20.65 -16.28 27.10
N ASP A 457 -20.22 -15.21 27.72
CA ASP A 457 -20.34 -13.83 27.21
C ASP A 457 -19.18 -13.44 26.27
N PHE A 458 -18.23 -14.33 26.02
CA PHE A 458 -17.03 -14.10 25.21
C PHE A 458 -16.11 -12.97 25.73
N SER A 459 -16.16 -12.68 27.02
CA SER A 459 -15.22 -11.77 27.68
C SER A 459 -13.78 -12.31 27.76
N VAL A 460 -13.60 -13.63 27.63
CA VAL A 460 -12.29 -14.31 27.66
C VAL A 460 -12.13 -15.18 26.42
N ILE A 461 -11.60 -14.58 25.36
CA ILE A 461 -11.31 -15.31 24.12
C ILE A 461 -10.08 -16.18 24.31
N GLU A 462 -10.23 -17.49 24.13
CA GLU A 462 -9.14 -18.47 24.16
C GLU A 462 -8.50 -18.67 22.79
N LYS A 463 -9.36 -18.68 21.74
CA LYS A 463 -8.89 -18.85 20.37
C LYS A 463 -9.82 -18.17 19.38
N GLU A 464 -9.21 -17.59 18.36
CA GLU A 464 -9.91 -17.06 17.19
C GLU A 464 -9.42 -17.78 15.95
N PHE A 465 -10.32 -18.14 15.05
CA PHE A 465 -10.03 -18.50 13.68
C PHE A 465 -10.68 -17.43 12.81
N TYR A 466 -9.86 -16.71 12.08
CA TYR A 466 -10.26 -15.72 11.10
C TYR A 466 -9.63 -16.14 9.78
N ARG A 467 -10.44 -16.44 8.78
CA ARG A 467 -9.94 -17.03 7.55
C ARG A 467 -10.74 -16.58 6.35
N ASP A 468 -10.02 -16.28 5.26
CA ASP A 468 -10.55 -16.06 3.92
C ASP A 468 -10.03 -17.10 2.92
N TYR A 469 -10.37 -16.94 1.64
CA TYR A 469 -9.77 -17.73 0.58
C TYR A 469 -8.40 -17.17 0.22
N GLU A 470 -7.39 -18.02 0.30
CA GLU A 470 -6.02 -17.67 0.04
C GLU A 470 -5.72 -17.40 -1.43
N ASN A 471 -4.91 -16.43 -1.69
CA ASN A 471 -4.26 -16.20 -2.97
C ASN A 471 -2.81 -15.73 -2.79
N TRP A 472 -2.17 -16.24 -1.78
CA TRP A 472 -0.78 -15.99 -1.44
C TRP A 472 0.14 -16.92 -2.24
N PHE A 473 1.14 -16.35 -2.93
CA PHE A 473 2.16 -17.09 -3.66
C PHE A 473 3.54 -16.93 -3.02
N GLY A 474 3.60 -16.90 -1.71
CA GLY A 474 4.85 -16.85 -0.95
C GLY A 474 5.80 -17.97 -1.35
N LYS A 475 7.01 -17.91 -0.84
CA LYS A 475 8.03 -18.93 -1.08
C LYS A 475 7.52 -20.30 -0.68
N ASP A 476 7.64 -21.27 -1.59
CA ASP A 476 7.80 -22.66 -1.14
C ASP A 476 9.07 -22.75 -0.25
N GLY A 477 9.26 -23.83 0.45
CA GLY A 477 10.46 -24.02 1.29
C GLY A 477 11.81 -23.85 0.57
N ASN A 478 11.82 -23.68 -0.75
CA ASN A 478 12.99 -23.50 -1.62
C ASN A 478 13.16 -22.05 -2.12
N GLY A 479 12.27 -21.15 -1.74
CA GLY A 479 12.33 -19.75 -2.16
C GLY A 479 11.81 -19.48 -3.57
N THR A 480 11.18 -20.45 -4.23
CA THR A 480 10.55 -20.29 -5.55
C THR A 480 9.03 -20.26 -5.37
N PRO A 481 8.33 -19.21 -5.86
CA PRO A 481 6.88 -19.18 -5.75
C PRO A 481 6.24 -20.26 -6.65
N ASP A 482 5.41 -21.09 -6.06
CA ASP A 482 4.61 -22.07 -6.80
C ASP A 482 3.23 -21.47 -7.17
N LYS A 483 3.14 -20.90 -8.35
CA LYS A 483 1.92 -20.28 -8.88
C LYS A 483 0.91 -21.27 -9.40
N THR A 484 1.31 -22.52 -9.59
CA THR A 484 0.41 -23.57 -10.03
C THR A 484 -0.37 -24.15 -8.86
N LYS A 485 0.07 -23.90 -7.63
CA LYS A 485 -0.57 -24.39 -6.42
C LYS A 485 -1.87 -23.63 -6.16
N ASN A 486 -2.98 -24.34 -6.22
CA ASN A 486 -4.26 -23.82 -5.75
C ASN A 486 -4.33 -23.92 -4.22
N LEU A 487 -4.08 -22.83 -3.53
CA LEU A 487 -4.09 -22.76 -2.07
C LEU A 487 -5.48 -22.99 -1.47
N ASN A 488 -6.53 -22.88 -2.28
CA ASN A 488 -7.91 -23.10 -1.86
C ASN A 488 -8.39 -24.54 -2.19
N ALA A 489 -7.57 -25.38 -2.81
CA ALA A 489 -7.96 -26.74 -3.14
C ALA A 489 -8.24 -27.57 -1.87
N GLY A 490 -9.48 -28.06 -1.75
CA GLY A 490 -9.92 -28.81 -0.58
C GLY A 490 -10.14 -27.96 0.68
N VAL A 491 -10.01 -26.64 0.60
CA VAL A 491 -10.26 -25.72 1.71
C VAL A 491 -11.75 -25.38 1.79
N ASP A 492 -12.33 -25.63 2.94
CA ASP A 492 -13.68 -25.22 3.30
C ASP A 492 -13.58 -24.23 4.46
N ILE A 493 -13.65 -22.94 4.16
CA ILE A 493 -13.49 -21.88 5.18
C ILE A 493 -14.66 -21.81 6.16
N THR A 494 -15.78 -22.54 5.91
CA THR A 494 -16.85 -22.70 6.89
C THR A 494 -16.48 -23.65 8.03
N LYS A 495 -15.26 -24.21 8.01
CA LYS A 495 -14.74 -25.12 9.03
C LYS A 495 -13.49 -24.56 9.68
N ALA A 496 -13.31 -24.87 10.97
CA ALA A 496 -12.12 -24.52 11.72
C ALA A 496 -11.71 -25.71 12.62
N THR A 497 -10.42 -26.03 12.65
CA THR A 497 -9.92 -27.16 13.43
C THR A 497 -9.12 -26.68 14.64
N ILE A 498 -9.61 -27.00 15.83
CA ILE A 498 -8.86 -26.88 17.09
C ILE A 498 -7.87 -28.03 17.14
N ALA A 499 -6.60 -27.73 16.99
CA ALA A 499 -5.54 -28.73 16.95
C ALA A 499 -5.36 -29.44 18.31
N THR A 500 -4.76 -30.63 18.28
CA THR A 500 -4.38 -31.38 19.50
C THR A 500 -3.57 -30.49 20.45
N ASN A 501 -3.89 -30.54 21.72
CA ASN A 501 -3.20 -29.82 22.81
C ASN A 501 -3.15 -28.28 22.63
N SER A 502 -3.98 -27.69 21.79
CA SER A 502 -3.97 -26.23 21.53
C SER A 502 -4.80 -25.41 22.50
N ILE A 503 -5.70 -26.04 23.25
CA ILE A 503 -6.43 -25.47 24.39
C ILE A 503 -6.49 -26.47 25.55
N SER A 504 -6.61 -25.97 26.78
CA SER A 504 -6.61 -26.80 28.00
C SER A 504 -7.91 -27.60 28.16
N ASN A 505 -7.91 -28.55 29.07
CA ASN A 505 -9.16 -29.21 29.52
C ASN A 505 -10.09 -28.16 30.13
N GLY A 506 -11.38 -28.33 29.92
CA GLY A 506 -12.40 -27.47 30.51
C GLY A 506 -13.58 -27.20 29.58
N THR A 507 -14.49 -26.38 30.06
CA THR A 507 -15.70 -25.97 29.32
C THR A 507 -15.39 -24.76 28.47
N TYR A 508 -15.86 -24.80 27.21
CA TYR A 508 -15.71 -23.75 26.22
C TYR A 508 -17.03 -23.42 25.55
N TYR A 509 -17.10 -22.21 25.04
CA TYR A 509 -18.21 -21.68 24.26
C TYR A 509 -17.69 -21.29 22.88
N VAL A 510 -18.47 -21.56 21.85
CA VAL A 510 -18.10 -21.25 20.46
C VAL A 510 -19.25 -20.57 19.74
N LYS A 511 -18.92 -19.59 18.92
CA LYS A 511 -19.81 -18.93 17.95
C LYS A 511 -19.05 -18.66 16.66
N THR A 512 -19.81 -18.52 15.56
CA THR A 512 -19.27 -18.20 14.23
C THR A 512 -20.09 -17.12 13.55
N ARG A 513 -19.46 -16.35 12.66
CA ARG A 513 -20.12 -15.44 11.72
C ARG A 513 -19.44 -15.50 10.37
N TYR A 514 -20.16 -15.10 9.34
CA TYR A 514 -19.70 -15.09 7.95
C TYR A 514 -19.71 -13.69 7.37
N ARG A 515 -18.75 -13.38 6.53
CA ARG A 515 -18.64 -12.14 5.78
C ARG A 515 -18.78 -12.42 4.29
N ASP A 516 -19.65 -11.69 3.61
CA ASP A 516 -19.81 -11.78 2.17
C ASP A 516 -18.77 -10.93 1.41
N ARG A 517 -18.78 -10.99 0.08
CA ARG A 517 -17.92 -10.17 -0.77
C ARG A 517 -18.33 -8.69 -0.84
N ASN A 518 -19.51 -8.33 -0.37
CA ASN A 518 -19.92 -6.95 -0.11
C ASN A 518 -19.33 -6.41 1.20
N LEU A 519 -18.52 -7.22 1.91
CA LEU A 519 -17.89 -6.94 3.20
C LEU A 519 -18.90 -6.73 4.35
N GLU A 520 -20.10 -7.30 4.23
CA GLU A 520 -21.10 -7.29 5.30
C GLU A 520 -20.98 -8.56 6.15
N TRP A 521 -20.96 -8.38 7.48
CA TRP A 521 -20.99 -9.49 8.42
C TRP A 521 -22.41 -9.95 8.69
N SER A 522 -22.63 -11.25 8.72
CA SER A 522 -23.82 -11.84 9.31
C SER A 522 -23.88 -11.53 10.82
N ASP A 523 -25.03 -11.73 11.41
CA ASP A 523 -25.10 -11.84 12.86
C ASP A 523 -24.36 -13.10 13.32
N TRP A 524 -23.90 -13.10 14.58
CA TRP A 524 -23.26 -14.26 15.18
C TRP A 524 -24.24 -15.42 15.29
N SER A 525 -23.76 -16.65 15.08
CA SER A 525 -24.51 -17.87 15.39
C SER A 525 -24.95 -17.91 16.85
N ASP A 526 -25.90 -18.75 17.16
CA ASP A 526 -26.17 -19.13 18.55
C ASP A 526 -24.90 -19.76 19.15
N VAL A 527 -24.69 -19.51 20.44
CA VAL A 527 -23.55 -20.04 21.17
C VAL A 527 -23.76 -21.52 21.43
N LYS A 528 -22.74 -22.34 21.16
CA LYS A 528 -22.69 -23.74 21.60
C LYS A 528 -21.63 -23.94 22.64
N GLN A 529 -21.92 -24.79 23.61
CA GLN A 529 -21.01 -25.20 24.66
C GLN A 529 -20.43 -26.59 24.35
N PHE A 530 -19.14 -26.80 24.63
CA PHE A 530 -18.48 -28.10 24.60
C PHE A 530 -17.45 -28.23 25.70
N GLU A 531 -17.11 -29.44 26.06
CA GLU A 531 -16.10 -29.74 27.07
C GLU A 531 -14.92 -30.45 26.41
N VAL A 532 -13.69 -30.03 26.75
CA VAL A 532 -12.44 -30.64 26.29
C VAL A 532 -11.83 -31.43 27.43
N ILE A 533 -11.46 -32.67 27.14
CA ILE A 533 -10.73 -33.59 28.06
C ILE A 533 -9.53 -34.18 27.35
N GLY A 534 -8.57 -34.71 28.14
CA GLY A 534 -7.39 -35.41 27.60
C GLY A 534 -6.38 -34.49 26.88
N SER A 535 -6.59 -33.18 26.92
CA SER A 535 -5.62 -32.22 26.39
C SER A 535 -4.51 -31.97 27.38
N VAL A 536 -3.27 -32.06 26.91
CA VAL A 536 -2.06 -31.72 27.67
C VAL A 536 -1.50 -30.47 27.00
N VAL A 537 -1.99 -29.31 27.40
CA VAL A 537 -1.37 -28.04 26.97
C VAL A 537 -0.03 -27.91 27.60
N SER A 538 1.00 -27.97 26.80
CA SER A 538 2.34 -27.65 27.24
C SER A 538 2.46 -26.14 27.38
N ASN A 539 2.83 -25.65 28.55
CA ASN A 539 3.32 -24.27 28.69
C ASN A 539 4.82 -24.28 28.35
N PRO A 540 5.20 -23.81 27.16
CA PRO A 540 6.61 -23.83 26.80
C PRO A 540 7.42 -22.99 27.77
N THR A 541 8.52 -23.54 28.24
CA THR A 541 9.52 -22.80 29.01
C THR A 541 10.84 -22.77 28.24
N PHE A 542 11.55 -21.66 28.38
CA PHE A 542 12.84 -21.45 27.75
C PHE A 542 13.73 -20.65 28.69
N VAL A 543 14.86 -21.22 29.06
CA VAL A 543 15.79 -20.63 30.04
C VAL A 543 17.24 -20.83 29.57
N LEU A 544 18.08 -19.86 29.88
CA LEU A 544 19.53 -20.01 29.78
C LEU A 544 20.10 -20.43 31.13
N ASP A 545 21.17 -21.20 31.11
CA ASP A 545 21.90 -21.61 32.32
C ASP A 545 22.57 -20.42 33.02
N LYS A 546 22.87 -19.34 32.29
CA LYS A 546 23.46 -18.10 32.81
C LYS A 546 22.92 -16.89 32.10
N THR A 547 23.08 -15.71 32.67
CA THR A 547 22.82 -14.42 32.05
C THR A 547 24.08 -13.69 31.57
N GLU A 548 25.26 -14.21 31.96
CA GLU A 548 26.57 -13.69 31.58
C GLU A 548 27.52 -14.85 31.26
N TYR A 549 28.21 -14.78 30.15
CA TYR A 549 29.14 -15.77 29.66
C TYR A 549 30.50 -15.13 29.36
N THR A 550 31.59 -15.87 29.54
CA THR A 550 32.88 -15.46 28.98
C THR A 550 32.92 -15.76 27.47
N GLN A 551 33.76 -15.05 26.74
CA GLN A 551 33.95 -15.30 25.29
C GLN A 551 34.36 -16.79 25.10
N ASN A 552 33.80 -17.38 24.05
CA ASN A 552 34.01 -18.78 23.66
C ASN A 552 33.65 -19.83 24.74
N SER A 553 32.94 -19.44 25.79
CA SER A 553 32.44 -20.42 26.77
C SER A 553 31.09 -21.00 26.32
N PRO A 554 30.79 -22.26 26.59
CA PRO A 554 29.54 -22.88 26.22
C PRO A 554 28.33 -22.11 26.73
N ILE A 555 27.30 -22.03 25.89
CA ILE A 555 25.99 -21.44 26.22
C ILE A 555 24.95 -22.55 26.16
N THR A 556 24.23 -22.74 27.24
CA THR A 556 23.20 -23.77 27.35
C THR A 556 21.82 -23.16 27.44
N ALA A 557 20.96 -23.50 26.50
CA ALA A 557 19.54 -23.14 26.52
C ALA A 557 18.69 -24.40 26.76
N THR A 558 17.89 -24.41 27.80
CA THR A 558 16.97 -25.50 28.12
C THR A 558 15.54 -25.09 27.75
N TYR A 559 14.83 -25.95 27.05
CA TYR A 559 13.43 -25.76 26.68
C TYR A 559 12.59 -26.96 27.14
N THR A 560 11.32 -26.67 27.47
CA THR A 560 10.31 -27.69 27.76
C THR A 560 8.97 -27.28 27.16
N GLY A 561 8.10 -28.27 26.92
CA GLY A 561 6.77 -27.99 26.41
C GLY A 561 6.71 -27.37 24.99
N GLY A 562 7.76 -27.55 24.20
CA GLY A 562 7.78 -27.11 22.81
C GLY A 562 6.75 -27.85 21.96
N PRO A 563 6.39 -27.32 20.78
CA PRO A 563 5.41 -27.93 19.86
C PRO A 563 5.82 -29.32 19.36
N GLY A 564 7.12 -29.60 19.31
CA GLY A 564 7.65 -30.90 18.86
C GLY A 564 7.70 -31.03 17.32
N ASN A 565 7.75 -29.94 16.59
CA ASN A 565 8.01 -30.00 15.15
C ASN A 565 9.48 -30.34 14.90
N GLN A 566 9.74 -31.09 13.82
CA GLN A 566 11.12 -31.51 13.48
C GLN A 566 12.06 -30.31 13.29
N GLN A 567 11.53 -29.17 12.85
CA GLN A 567 12.28 -27.97 12.55
C GLN A 567 12.06 -26.85 13.58
N ASP A 568 11.56 -27.13 14.78
CA ASP A 568 11.65 -26.19 15.90
C ASP A 568 13.13 -25.98 16.24
N TRP A 569 13.53 -24.74 16.57
CA TRP A 569 14.95 -24.45 16.74
C TRP A 569 15.24 -23.34 17.75
N VAL A 570 16.43 -23.36 18.29
CA VAL A 570 16.98 -22.33 19.18
C VAL A 570 18.05 -21.56 18.40
N GLY A 571 17.92 -20.23 18.36
CA GLY A 571 18.88 -19.36 17.69
C GLY A 571 19.39 -18.24 18.59
N ILE A 572 20.64 -17.83 18.37
CA ILE A 572 21.29 -16.72 19.09
C ILE A 572 21.47 -15.54 18.12
N TYR A 573 21.11 -14.33 18.58
CA TYR A 573 21.20 -13.08 17.84
C TYR A 573 21.79 -11.97 18.70
N LYS A 574 22.39 -10.96 18.08
CA LYS A 574 22.73 -9.72 18.78
C LYS A 574 21.46 -9.01 19.23
N LYS A 575 21.50 -8.39 20.41
CA LYS A 575 20.37 -7.60 20.90
C LYS A 575 20.02 -6.47 19.92
N GLY A 576 18.73 -6.28 19.66
CA GLY A 576 18.23 -5.30 18.71
C GLY A 576 18.09 -5.81 17.27
N GLN A 577 18.63 -6.97 16.93
CA GLN A 577 18.46 -7.57 15.61
C GLN A 577 17.12 -8.32 15.50
N SER A 578 16.49 -8.26 14.33
CA SER A 578 15.33 -9.09 14.00
C SER A 578 15.79 -10.42 13.40
N PRO A 579 15.28 -11.57 13.87
CA PRO A 579 15.67 -12.88 13.35
C PRO A 579 15.47 -13.03 11.83
N ALA A 580 14.37 -12.51 11.30
CA ALA A 580 14.06 -12.59 9.87
C ALA A 580 14.99 -11.76 8.97
N GLY A 581 15.67 -10.74 9.52
CA GLY A 581 16.49 -9.80 8.76
C GLY A 581 17.99 -10.07 8.77
N VAL A 582 18.47 -11.03 9.58
CA VAL A 582 19.90 -11.28 9.76
C VAL A 582 20.21 -12.76 10.04
N THR A 583 21.41 -13.19 9.70
CA THR A 583 21.91 -14.52 10.05
C THR A 583 22.12 -14.62 11.56
N SER A 584 21.66 -15.72 12.16
CA SER A 584 21.95 -16.03 13.58
C SER A 584 23.43 -16.19 13.84
N GLN A 585 23.87 -15.93 15.06
CA GLN A 585 25.24 -16.22 15.53
C GLN A 585 25.49 -17.71 15.72
N GLY A 586 24.43 -18.49 15.80
CA GLY A 586 24.39 -19.94 15.88
C GLY A 586 22.96 -20.41 16.07
N PHE A 587 22.64 -21.63 15.61
CA PHE A 587 21.33 -22.22 15.78
C PHE A 587 21.42 -23.74 15.96
N ILE A 588 20.40 -24.32 16.61
CA ILE A 588 20.29 -25.75 16.86
C ILE A 588 18.82 -26.16 16.72
N TYR A 589 18.52 -27.13 15.86
CA TYR A 589 17.20 -27.72 15.74
C TYR A 589 16.88 -28.64 16.93
N THR A 590 15.63 -28.65 17.37
CA THR A 590 15.16 -29.54 18.44
C THR A 590 14.90 -30.97 17.96
N ASN A 591 14.85 -31.18 16.63
CA ASN A 591 14.61 -32.48 15.97
C ASN A 591 13.35 -33.20 16.50
N GLY A 592 12.25 -32.43 16.64
CA GLY A 592 10.97 -32.96 17.10
C GLY A 592 10.86 -33.19 18.60
N GLN A 593 11.87 -32.84 19.41
CA GLN A 593 11.81 -32.97 20.85
C GLN A 593 11.00 -31.83 21.48
N THR A 594 10.03 -32.16 22.34
CA THR A 594 9.22 -31.19 23.08
C THR A 594 9.94 -30.62 24.30
N ALA A 595 11.00 -31.24 24.73
CA ALA A 595 11.87 -30.79 25.83
C ALA A 595 13.31 -31.24 25.55
N GLY A 596 14.28 -30.43 25.95
CA GLY A 596 15.69 -30.74 25.74
C GLY A 596 16.60 -29.55 26.01
N THR A 597 17.82 -29.68 25.53
CA THR A 597 18.89 -28.70 25.73
C THR A 597 19.56 -28.39 24.39
N ALA A 598 19.64 -27.12 24.04
CA ALA A 598 20.44 -26.63 22.92
C ALA A 598 21.79 -26.14 23.49
N LEU A 599 22.88 -26.86 23.19
CA LEU A 599 24.23 -26.58 23.70
C LEU A 599 25.09 -25.97 22.58
N PHE A 600 25.40 -24.70 22.68
CA PHE A 600 26.34 -23.98 21.82
C PHE A 600 27.75 -24.12 22.40
N THR A 601 28.43 -25.22 22.10
CA THR A 601 29.72 -25.65 22.70
C THR A 601 30.84 -24.62 22.55
N ASN A 602 30.92 -23.94 21.44
CA ASN A 602 31.96 -22.94 21.16
C ASN A 602 31.62 -21.54 21.64
N GLY A 603 30.43 -21.36 22.24
CA GLY A 603 29.94 -20.04 22.67
C GLY A 603 30.00 -18.96 21.58
N LEU A 604 30.28 -17.72 21.98
CA LEU A 604 30.39 -16.59 21.07
C LEU A 604 31.76 -15.90 21.22
N PRO A 605 32.44 -15.54 20.11
CA PRO A 605 33.77 -14.96 20.16
C PRO A 605 33.77 -13.46 20.53
N ASN A 606 32.67 -12.74 20.28
CA ASN A 606 32.60 -11.31 20.47
C ASN A 606 31.86 -10.94 21.76
N LYS A 607 32.42 -9.96 22.48
CA LYS A 607 31.73 -9.32 23.62
C LYS A 607 30.47 -8.61 23.17
N GLY A 608 29.47 -8.52 24.00
CA GLY A 608 28.27 -7.75 23.70
C GLY A 608 26.98 -8.29 24.31
N GLN A 609 25.87 -7.65 23.95
CA GLN A 609 24.53 -8.07 24.34
C GLN A 609 23.93 -8.96 23.26
N TYR A 610 23.35 -10.06 23.69
CA TYR A 610 22.73 -11.06 22.84
C TYR A 610 21.38 -11.47 23.40
N TYR A 611 20.61 -12.16 22.58
CA TYR A 611 19.46 -12.93 23.05
C TYR A 611 19.44 -14.31 22.40
N ALA A 612 18.87 -15.25 23.10
CA ALA A 612 18.48 -16.54 22.57
C ALA A 612 16.97 -16.58 22.39
N GLY A 613 16.49 -17.09 21.25
CA GLY A 613 15.09 -17.29 20.94
C GLY A 613 14.80 -18.76 20.65
N PHE A 614 13.60 -19.20 20.99
CA PHE A 614 13.06 -20.52 20.65
C PHE A 614 11.96 -20.34 19.61
N PHE A 615 12.16 -20.90 18.42
CA PHE A 615 11.36 -20.61 17.22
C PHE A 615 10.67 -21.85 16.67
N ALA A 616 9.49 -21.67 16.09
CA ALA A 616 8.65 -22.72 15.54
C ALA A 616 8.97 -23.04 14.08
N ASN A 617 9.05 -24.31 13.76
CA ASN A 617 8.94 -24.93 12.43
C ASN A 617 9.73 -24.21 11.31
N ASN A 618 11.04 -24.00 11.52
CA ASN A 618 11.97 -23.30 10.63
C ASN A 618 11.57 -21.83 10.31
N GLY A 619 10.56 -21.30 11.00
CA GLY A 619 10.14 -19.91 10.92
C GLY A 619 10.75 -19.08 12.05
N TYR A 620 10.31 -17.80 12.13
CA TYR A 620 10.77 -16.86 13.15
C TYR A 620 9.70 -16.54 14.21
N THR A 621 8.62 -17.34 14.25
CA THR A 621 7.61 -17.24 15.31
C THR A 621 8.21 -17.72 16.62
N GLU A 622 8.30 -16.85 17.62
CA GLU A 622 8.83 -17.20 18.94
C GLU A 622 7.81 -18.06 19.72
N ILE A 623 8.25 -19.27 20.13
CA ILE A 623 7.46 -20.19 20.96
C ILE A 623 7.36 -19.66 22.40
N THR A 624 8.40 -18.96 22.85
CA THR A 624 8.48 -18.33 24.18
C THR A 624 9.15 -16.96 24.05
N PRO A 625 8.98 -16.07 25.03
CA PRO A 625 9.75 -14.84 25.07
C PRO A 625 11.26 -15.11 25.08
N ARG A 626 12.00 -14.37 24.22
CA ARG A 626 13.46 -14.45 24.11
C ARG A 626 14.17 -14.16 25.44
N LYS A 627 15.37 -14.73 25.61
CA LYS A 627 16.19 -14.54 26.82
C LYS A 627 17.44 -13.74 26.49
N ASN A 628 17.55 -12.56 27.07
CA ASN A 628 18.72 -11.69 26.90
C ASN A 628 19.88 -12.17 27.80
N PHE A 629 21.12 -12.05 27.30
CA PHE A 629 22.36 -12.35 28.02
C PHE A 629 23.53 -11.51 27.54
N TYR A 630 24.63 -11.55 28.27
CA TYR A 630 25.87 -10.88 27.92
C TYR A 630 26.97 -11.89 27.64
N VAL A 631 27.85 -11.54 26.70
CA VAL A 631 29.14 -12.20 26.52
C VAL A 631 30.24 -11.23 26.94
N GLY A 632 31.05 -11.62 27.89
CA GLY A 632 31.99 -10.75 28.59
C GLY A 632 31.36 -10.11 29.83
N PRO A 633 32.16 -9.38 30.63
CA PRO A 633 31.64 -8.69 31.79
C PRO A 633 30.66 -7.61 31.36
N LYS A 634 29.62 -7.40 32.15
CA LYS A 634 28.58 -6.41 31.91
C LYS A 634 29.15 -5.00 31.84
N VAL A 635 28.68 -4.19 30.91
CA VAL A 635 29.05 -2.78 30.87
C VAL A 635 28.60 -2.08 32.14
N VAL A 636 29.51 -1.40 32.78
CA VAL A 636 29.25 -0.59 33.98
C VAL A 636 29.25 0.88 33.56
N LEU A 637 28.20 1.60 33.93
CA LEU A 637 28.13 3.06 33.82
C LEU A 637 28.02 3.63 35.23
N GLN A 638 28.83 4.63 35.53
CA GLN A 638 28.82 5.31 36.82
C GLN A 638 28.96 6.80 36.65
N ALA A 639 27.98 7.56 37.09
CA ALA A 639 28.12 9.01 37.23
C ALA A 639 29.09 9.34 38.35
N THR A 640 29.91 10.37 38.21
CA THR A 640 30.89 10.75 39.24
C THR A 640 30.24 11.46 40.43
N ALA A 641 28.97 11.86 40.33
CA ALA A 641 28.15 12.40 41.41
C ALA A 641 26.67 12.06 41.16
N ASP A 642 25.85 12.09 42.23
CA ASP A 642 24.41 11.89 42.19
C ASP A 642 23.67 13.16 41.75
N THR A 643 24.29 14.30 41.90
CA THR A 643 23.74 15.62 41.56
C THR A 643 24.80 16.51 40.91
N TYR A 644 24.38 17.27 39.93
CA TYR A 644 25.18 18.23 39.21
C TYR A 644 24.47 19.60 39.11
N PRO A 645 25.21 20.73 39.06
CA PRO A 645 24.62 22.00 38.76
C PRO A 645 23.87 21.98 37.41
N VAL A 646 22.75 22.72 37.34
CA VAL A 646 22.02 22.87 36.07
C VAL A 646 22.93 23.50 35.03
N GLY A 647 23.02 22.88 33.86
CA GLY A 647 23.92 23.29 32.78
C GLY A 647 25.39 22.93 32.98
N GLY A 648 25.75 22.38 34.14
CA GLY A 648 27.11 21.91 34.43
C GLY A 648 27.49 20.66 33.65
N THR A 649 28.74 20.21 33.86
CA THR A 649 29.26 18.99 33.21
C THR A 649 28.89 17.73 34.01
N VAL A 650 28.14 16.83 33.41
CA VAL A 650 27.84 15.50 33.92
C VAL A 650 28.90 14.53 33.39
N THR A 651 29.66 13.93 34.28
CA THR A 651 30.73 13.00 33.94
C THR A 651 30.28 11.56 34.17
N ILE A 652 30.33 10.74 33.14
CA ILE A 652 29.98 9.31 33.19
C ILE A 652 31.24 8.48 32.92
N ASN A 653 31.67 7.74 33.93
CA ASN A 653 32.68 6.69 33.79
C ASN A 653 32.04 5.43 33.25
N PHE A 654 32.70 4.76 32.34
CA PHE A 654 32.27 3.46 31.83
C PHE A 654 33.40 2.46 31.78
N SER A 655 33.03 1.19 31.92
CA SER A 655 33.97 0.07 31.82
C SER A 655 33.31 -1.19 31.27
N ASN A 656 34.13 -2.13 30.83
CA ASN A 656 33.68 -3.38 30.19
C ASN A 656 32.91 -3.22 28.90
N GLY A 657 33.00 -2.07 28.20
CA GLY A 657 32.38 -1.88 26.91
C GLY A 657 32.86 -2.91 25.88
N PRO A 658 31.98 -3.34 24.94
CA PRO A 658 32.37 -4.25 23.85
C PRO A 658 33.39 -3.66 22.89
N ASN A 659 33.53 -2.34 22.86
CA ASN A 659 34.44 -1.56 22.01
C ASN A 659 34.17 -1.80 20.51
N LEU A 660 32.90 -1.85 20.13
CA LEU A 660 32.47 -1.91 18.72
C LEU A 660 32.49 -0.52 18.10
N VAL A 661 32.76 -0.47 16.80
CA VAL A 661 32.73 0.81 16.05
C VAL A 661 31.31 1.37 16.11
N LYS A 662 31.20 2.64 16.56
CA LYS A 662 29.94 3.38 16.76
C LYS A 662 29.11 2.98 17.99
N ASP A 663 29.63 2.21 18.95
CA ASP A 663 29.01 2.14 20.27
C ASP A 663 28.93 3.55 20.88
N TRP A 664 27.90 3.84 21.66
CA TRP A 664 27.68 5.17 22.20
C TRP A 664 26.97 5.16 23.55
N ILE A 665 27.11 6.22 24.31
CA ILE A 665 26.38 6.44 25.56
C ILE A 665 25.39 7.58 25.35
N GLY A 666 24.11 7.32 25.64
CA GLY A 666 23.03 8.30 25.56
C GLY A 666 22.49 8.67 26.95
N ILE A 667 22.12 9.95 27.10
CA ILE A 667 21.45 10.52 28.29
C ILE A 667 19.98 10.72 27.99
N TYR A 668 19.13 10.19 28.84
CA TYR A 668 17.66 10.21 28.73
C TYR A 668 17.05 10.73 30.03
N LYS A 669 15.86 11.35 29.93
CA LYS A 669 15.08 11.66 31.14
C LYS A 669 14.58 10.39 31.80
N MET A 670 14.53 10.41 33.13
CA MET A 670 14.01 9.30 33.92
C MET A 670 12.56 8.99 33.49
N GLY A 671 12.23 7.71 33.29
CA GLY A 671 10.94 7.23 32.81
C GLY A 671 10.76 7.21 31.29
N GLN A 672 11.68 7.70 30.51
CA GLN A 672 11.65 7.58 29.04
C GLN A 672 12.35 6.31 28.57
N THR A 673 11.84 5.71 27.52
CA THR A 673 12.51 4.60 26.81
C THR A 673 13.57 5.16 25.85
N PRO A 674 14.76 4.54 25.72
CA PRO A 674 15.75 4.97 24.74
C PRO A 674 15.20 4.97 23.32
N GLY A 675 15.44 6.05 22.59
CA GLY A 675 15.03 6.27 21.21
C GLY A 675 15.46 7.65 20.72
N THR A 676 15.48 7.88 19.42
CA THR A 676 15.95 9.13 18.82
C THR A 676 15.16 10.35 19.29
N ASN A 677 13.85 10.22 19.47
CA ASN A 677 12.97 11.30 19.90
C ASN A 677 13.02 11.61 21.40
N THR A 678 13.65 10.75 22.20
CA THR A 678 13.78 10.92 23.66
C THR A 678 15.22 11.19 24.10
N LEU A 679 16.16 11.10 23.16
CA LEU A 679 17.58 11.32 23.39
C LEU A 679 17.87 12.80 23.70
N ILE A 680 18.53 13.07 24.83
CA ILE A 680 18.87 14.44 25.23
C ILE A 680 20.28 14.80 24.80
N LYS A 681 21.26 13.94 25.08
CA LYS A 681 22.67 14.06 24.70
C LYS A 681 23.24 12.68 24.46
N TRP A 682 24.29 12.61 23.64
CA TRP A 682 25.01 11.35 23.37
C TRP A 682 26.41 11.63 22.89
N ASP A 683 27.27 10.62 23.01
CA ASP A 683 28.60 10.64 22.43
C ASP A 683 29.08 9.20 22.16
N TYR A 684 29.97 9.05 21.18
CA TYR A 684 30.53 7.76 20.80
C TYR A 684 31.55 7.25 21.85
N VAL A 685 31.56 5.95 22.03
CA VAL A 685 32.53 5.24 22.84
C VAL A 685 33.61 4.65 21.94
N THR A 686 34.85 5.07 22.14
CA THR A 686 35.98 4.65 21.31
C THR A 686 36.94 3.65 21.98
N THR A 687 36.64 3.30 23.24
CA THR A 687 37.45 2.40 24.08
C THR A 687 36.56 1.50 24.91
N ALA A 688 37.08 0.40 25.46
CA ALA A 688 36.34 -0.49 26.33
C ALA A 688 36.09 0.07 27.74
N ALA A 689 36.83 1.08 28.16
CA ALA A 689 36.65 1.82 29.40
C ALA A 689 37.12 3.26 29.23
N GLY A 690 36.49 4.19 29.91
CA GLY A 690 36.82 5.61 29.80
C GLY A 690 35.82 6.49 30.50
N THR A 691 35.82 7.77 30.08
CA THR A 691 34.95 8.80 30.66
C THR A 691 34.36 9.64 29.50
N LEU A 692 33.06 9.90 29.58
CA LEU A 692 32.36 10.86 28.72
C LEU A 692 31.78 11.99 29.55
N ASN A 693 31.79 13.20 28.97
CA ASN A 693 31.33 14.43 29.60
C ASN A 693 30.16 15.03 28.82
N PHE A 694 29.03 15.24 29.50
CA PHE A 694 27.82 15.81 28.92
C PHE A 694 27.51 17.16 29.59
N THR A 695 27.55 18.25 28.85
CA THR A 695 27.29 19.61 29.38
C THR A 695 25.91 20.11 28.96
N GLY A 696 25.39 21.11 29.71
CA GLY A 696 24.19 21.83 29.30
C GLY A 696 22.88 21.05 29.49
N LEU A 697 22.81 20.09 30.43
CA LEU A 697 21.56 19.43 30.75
C LEU A 697 20.63 20.36 31.54
N PRO A 698 19.34 20.47 31.14
CA PRO A 698 18.32 21.21 31.90
C PRO A 698 18.08 20.60 33.29
N LYS A 699 17.37 21.31 34.18
CA LYS A 699 16.93 20.75 35.47
C LYS A 699 16.05 19.49 35.24
N GLY A 700 16.38 18.37 35.89
CA GLY A 700 15.62 17.13 35.79
C GLY A 700 16.34 15.93 36.37
N TYR A 701 15.68 14.79 36.32
CA TYR A 701 16.24 13.49 36.63
C TYR A 701 16.59 12.76 35.32
N TYR A 702 17.78 12.16 35.25
CA TYR A 702 18.31 11.54 34.08
C TYR A 702 18.91 10.16 34.37
N TYR A 703 19.05 9.38 33.35
CA TYR A 703 19.86 8.17 33.37
C TYR A 703 20.74 8.09 32.13
N ALA A 704 21.86 7.42 32.25
CA ALA A 704 22.74 7.11 31.14
C ALA A 704 22.56 5.64 30.72
N THR A 705 22.62 5.37 29.42
CA THR A 705 22.63 4.00 28.90
C THR A 705 23.68 3.82 27.82
N TYR A 706 24.35 2.66 27.83
CA TYR A 706 25.29 2.24 26.79
C TYR A 706 24.50 1.53 25.68
N LEU A 707 24.69 1.97 24.45
CA LEU A 707 23.98 1.47 23.30
C LEU A 707 24.99 0.94 22.29
N LEU A 708 24.68 -0.23 21.73
CA LEU A 708 25.47 -0.85 20.67
C LEU A 708 25.08 -0.27 19.31
N ALA A 709 26.03 -0.21 18.40
CA ALA A 709 25.86 0.30 17.04
C ALA A 709 24.93 -0.59 16.18
#